data_cf61505e59ada555280f7a9b64324f8c
#
_entry.id   cf61505e59ada555280f7a9b64324f8c
#
_cell.length_a   1.000
_cell.length_b   1.000
_cell.length_c   1.000
_cell.angle_alpha   90.00
_cell.angle_beta   90.00
_cell.angle_gamma   90.00
#
_symmetry.space_group_name_H-M   'P 1'
#
loop_
_entity.id
_entity.type
_entity.pdbx_description
1 polymer ?
#
loop_
_entity_poly.entity_id
_entity_poly.type
_entity_poly.pdbx_seq_one_letter_code
_entity_poly.pdbx_strand_id
1 'polypeptide(L)'
;MMENNYGAENIKVLKGLEAVRKRPGMYIGDTNISGLHHMIYEVVDNSIDEAMAGYCDTIDVELTREGSAIISDNGRGIPVDMHPTEKISAATVVLTVLHAGGKFDKDTYKVSGGLHGVGVSVVNALSKKLIVNIKRDGKLHRQEFSCGIPQSDLEVIKTTNRTGTQVEFWPDDSIFEVTEFDDEILVKRFRELAYLNPKITINFKDQRNGRSESFHFEGGLESFVTDMNKANAVSKAVSFSGGEDDVMVDFALLYNDTYSENLLSFVNNIKTPDGGTHEAGFRAGLTRVITNYVQANAAAREKDTKITGEDIREGLIAVVSVKVPEPQFEGQTKGKLGSSYVKPIVQKMVFDVLTKYFEENPIEARAIMDKALMAARGREAAKKARDLTRKKESMSVGTLPGKLADCQSKDPIISELYLVEGDSAGGSAKQGRDRVFQAILPLKGKILNVEKARLDKILKSDEIKNMITALGCGIGDEFDAEKLRYHKIIIMTDADVDGSHIQTLLLTFFFRFLNKVVENGHIYLAQPPLYRYKKGKKEIYLKDEKALNEFLIETGIEGVDIEGIGSADLIDFLKIVAAYRSVLKELEKRFNVLSAIRYMIENPDIVSKSYNEIFEILRDFLKAEGHNILNHYVSEDEVRIYVQTESGLEELVVNENLFTNPLYEEALYISQKIKERGLDLHSDVIDVLDEVEKNAKKGAYIQRYKGLGEMNPEQLWETTMNPENRRLLKIDINDAISASDTFNLFMGDEVEPRRNYIQDHAKDVKHLDI
;
A
#
# COMPACT_ATOMS: atom_id res chain seq x y z
N MET A 1 -1.42 -27.38 -40.86
CA MET A 1 -0.42 -27.53 -39.78
C MET A 1 0.69 -26.53 -40.09
N MET A 2 0.78 -25.44 -39.36
CA MET A 2 1.95 -24.55 -39.46
C MET A 2 3.10 -25.28 -38.77
N GLU A 3 4.13 -25.61 -39.51
CA GLU A 3 5.39 -26.13 -38.97
C GLU A 3 5.99 -25.07 -38.05
N ASN A 4 6.02 -25.37 -36.75
CA ASN A 4 6.68 -24.57 -35.74
C ASN A 4 8.19 -24.80 -35.95
N ASN A 5 8.82 -24.01 -36.79
CA ASN A 5 10.25 -24.08 -37.08
C ASN A 5 11.02 -23.36 -35.93
N TYR A 6 11.20 -24.03 -34.79
CA TYR A 6 12.05 -23.58 -33.70
C TYR A 6 13.51 -23.95 -34.03
N GLY A 7 14.22 -23.01 -34.66
CA GLY A 7 15.61 -23.16 -35.07
C GLY A 7 16.55 -22.21 -34.31
N ALA A 8 17.85 -22.35 -34.53
CA ALA A 8 18.88 -21.50 -33.94
C ALA A 8 18.67 -19.97 -34.19
N GLU A 9 18.05 -19.62 -35.31
CA GLU A 9 17.66 -18.26 -35.70
C GLU A 9 16.59 -17.65 -34.79
N ASN A 10 15.84 -18.45 -34.03
CA ASN A 10 14.84 -18.00 -33.08
C ASN A 10 15.45 -17.68 -31.69
N ILE A 11 16.73 -18.04 -31.48
CA ILE A 11 17.47 -17.70 -30.23
C ILE A 11 18.05 -16.32 -30.35
N LYS A 12 17.39 -15.34 -29.70
CA LYS A 12 17.88 -13.96 -29.64
C LYS A 12 18.76 -13.76 -28.39
N VAL A 13 19.97 -13.28 -28.57
CA VAL A 13 20.87 -12.87 -27.49
C VAL A 13 20.66 -11.37 -27.26
N LEU A 14 20.12 -11.02 -26.10
CA LEU A 14 20.00 -9.62 -25.67
C LEU A 14 21.31 -9.20 -25.02
N LYS A 15 21.84 -8.01 -25.36
CA LYS A 15 23.11 -7.50 -24.83
C LYS A 15 22.86 -6.31 -23.89
N GLY A 16 23.63 -6.26 -22.79
CA GLY A 16 23.63 -5.13 -21.86
C GLY A 16 22.25 -4.81 -21.28
N LEU A 17 21.90 -3.54 -21.25
CA LEU A 17 20.67 -3.01 -20.65
C LEU A 17 19.39 -3.30 -21.44
N GLU A 18 19.49 -3.75 -22.67
CA GLU A 18 18.33 -4.17 -23.49
C GLU A 18 17.57 -5.34 -22.83
N ALA A 19 18.30 -6.25 -22.18
CA ALA A 19 17.71 -7.38 -21.45
C ALA A 19 16.85 -6.89 -20.27
N VAL A 20 17.30 -5.85 -19.57
CA VAL A 20 16.59 -5.22 -18.46
C VAL A 20 15.26 -4.63 -18.93
N ARG A 21 15.31 -3.80 -20.00
CA ARG A 21 14.12 -3.16 -20.56
C ARG A 21 13.09 -4.17 -21.07
N LYS A 22 13.55 -5.32 -21.60
CA LYS A 22 12.66 -6.34 -22.15
C LYS A 22 12.00 -7.22 -21.07
N ARG A 23 12.65 -7.38 -19.92
CA ARG A 23 12.17 -8.18 -18.80
C ARG A 23 12.43 -7.49 -17.47
N PRO A 24 11.82 -6.30 -17.21
CA PRO A 24 12.08 -5.51 -16.02
C PRO A 24 11.74 -6.26 -14.72
N GLY A 25 10.67 -7.06 -14.71
CA GLY A 25 10.27 -7.85 -13.54
C GLY A 25 11.33 -8.82 -13.01
N MET A 26 12.32 -9.23 -13.84
CA MET A 26 13.45 -10.04 -13.34
C MET A 26 14.40 -9.26 -12.42
N TYR A 27 14.40 -7.91 -12.49
CA TYR A 27 15.34 -7.04 -11.78
C TYR A 27 14.67 -6.23 -10.67
N ILE A 28 13.42 -5.79 -10.89
CA ILE A 28 12.68 -4.92 -9.96
C ILE A 28 11.41 -5.57 -9.39
N GLY A 29 11.16 -6.86 -9.72
CA GLY A 29 10.00 -7.62 -9.24
C GLY A 29 8.77 -7.48 -10.13
N ASP A 30 8.25 -6.28 -10.30
CA ASP A 30 7.10 -5.96 -11.16
C ASP A 30 7.26 -4.59 -11.85
N THR A 31 6.26 -4.15 -12.61
CA THR A 31 6.21 -2.85 -13.27
C THR A 31 5.12 -1.93 -12.70
N ASN A 32 4.51 -2.31 -11.58
CA ASN A 32 3.54 -1.53 -10.82
C ASN A 32 4.25 -0.57 -9.84
N ILE A 33 3.50 -0.05 -8.88
CA ILE A 33 3.98 0.88 -7.85
C ILE A 33 5.15 0.30 -7.04
N SER A 34 5.17 -1.01 -6.78
CA SER A 34 6.25 -1.68 -6.05
C SER A 34 7.57 -1.64 -6.81
N GLY A 35 7.58 -2.03 -8.09
CA GLY A 35 8.75 -1.95 -8.95
C GLY A 35 9.21 -0.51 -9.20
N LEU A 36 8.26 0.44 -9.27
CA LEU A 36 8.58 1.86 -9.39
C LEU A 36 9.37 2.37 -8.17
N HIS A 37 8.91 2.05 -6.95
CA HIS A 37 9.61 2.42 -5.72
C HIS A 37 10.96 1.71 -5.58
N HIS A 38 11.08 0.48 -6.10
CA HIS A 38 12.34 -0.26 -6.08
C HIS A 38 13.47 0.51 -6.79
N MET A 39 13.16 1.32 -7.80
CA MET A 39 14.16 2.19 -8.43
C MET A 39 14.75 3.22 -7.45
N ILE A 40 13.92 3.84 -6.59
CA ILE A 40 14.39 4.75 -5.53
C ILE A 40 15.23 3.97 -4.52
N TYR A 41 14.74 2.78 -4.10
CA TYR A 41 15.45 1.97 -3.11
C TYR A 41 16.85 1.56 -3.59
N GLU A 42 17.03 1.18 -4.85
CA GLU A 42 18.34 0.83 -5.38
C GLU A 42 19.35 2.01 -5.35
N VAL A 43 18.90 3.24 -5.54
CA VAL A 43 19.77 4.41 -5.42
C VAL A 43 20.04 4.77 -3.97
N VAL A 44 19.03 4.76 -3.11
CA VAL A 44 19.15 5.03 -1.66
C VAL A 44 20.04 3.97 -1.00
N ASP A 45 19.88 2.69 -1.32
CA ASP A 45 20.71 1.60 -0.79
C ASP A 45 22.20 1.78 -1.15
N ASN A 46 22.52 2.40 -2.29
CA ASN A 46 23.91 2.75 -2.62
C ASN A 46 24.45 3.83 -1.66
N SER A 47 23.65 4.82 -1.31
CA SER A 47 24.03 5.86 -0.34
C SER A 47 24.14 5.27 1.09
N ILE A 48 23.26 4.32 1.44
CA ILE A 48 23.35 3.56 2.71
C ILE A 48 24.62 2.71 2.76
N ASP A 49 25.04 2.08 1.65
CA ASP A 49 26.30 1.33 1.58
C ASP A 49 27.52 2.24 1.82
N GLU A 50 27.52 3.47 1.29
CA GLU A 50 28.53 4.48 1.61
C GLU A 50 28.52 4.86 3.11
N ALA A 51 27.33 4.94 3.71
CA ALA A 51 27.19 5.23 5.13
C ALA A 51 27.67 4.06 6.01
N MET A 52 27.36 2.83 5.64
CA MET A 52 27.92 1.64 6.32
C MET A 52 29.43 1.55 6.23
N ALA A 53 30.00 2.04 5.13
CA ALA A 53 31.45 2.16 4.96
C ALA A 53 32.06 3.36 5.74
N GLY A 54 31.23 4.20 6.37
CA GLY A 54 31.63 5.34 7.20
C GLY A 54 31.93 6.63 6.47
N TYR A 55 31.49 6.78 5.20
CA TYR A 55 31.79 7.93 4.36
C TYR A 55 30.58 8.83 4.09
N CYS A 56 29.37 8.43 4.50
CA CYS A 56 28.15 9.21 4.30
C CYS A 56 27.38 9.30 5.62
N ASP A 57 26.82 10.47 5.93
CA ASP A 57 25.94 10.69 7.10
C ASP A 57 24.64 11.39 6.74
N THR A 58 24.50 11.90 5.49
CA THR A 58 23.33 12.63 5.05
C THR A 58 22.89 12.18 3.67
N ILE A 59 21.63 11.85 3.54
CA ILE A 59 20.97 11.43 2.30
C ILE A 59 19.75 12.32 2.11
N ASP A 60 19.67 13.01 0.97
CA ASP A 60 18.54 13.85 0.58
C ASP A 60 17.76 13.14 -0.54
N VAL A 61 16.47 12.98 -0.38
CA VAL A 61 15.55 12.42 -1.38
C VAL A 61 14.47 13.43 -1.69
N GLU A 62 14.32 13.79 -2.96
CA GLU A 62 13.34 14.79 -3.40
C GLU A 62 12.51 14.24 -4.56
N LEU A 63 11.20 14.34 -4.45
CA LEU A 63 10.26 14.11 -5.55
C LEU A 63 9.89 15.45 -6.17
N THR A 64 10.05 15.57 -7.48
CA THR A 64 9.81 16.83 -8.18
C THR A 64 8.40 16.89 -8.77
N ARG A 65 7.92 18.09 -9.04
CA ARG A 65 6.65 18.30 -9.76
C ARG A 65 6.70 17.77 -11.19
N GLU A 66 7.87 17.62 -11.76
CA GLU A 66 8.10 17.11 -13.11
C GLU A 66 8.10 15.57 -13.18
N GLY A 67 7.84 14.89 -12.06
CA GLY A 67 7.76 13.42 -11.98
C GLY A 67 9.12 12.73 -11.92
N SER A 68 10.21 13.45 -11.55
CA SER A 68 11.51 12.85 -11.27
C SER A 68 11.70 12.57 -9.79
N ALA A 69 12.62 11.63 -9.48
CA ALA A 69 13.19 11.45 -8.16
C ALA A 69 14.66 11.86 -8.16
N ILE A 70 15.06 12.67 -7.17
CA ILE A 70 16.42 13.12 -6.95
C ILE A 70 16.93 12.52 -5.66
N ILE A 71 18.00 11.73 -5.71
CA ILE A 71 18.66 11.17 -4.54
C ILE A 71 20.09 11.71 -4.48
N SER A 72 20.47 12.30 -3.36
CA SER A 72 21.79 12.91 -3.14
C SER A 72 22.39 12.38 -1.85
N ASP A 73 23.67 12.04 -1.87
CA ASP A 73 24.46 11.71 -0.69
C ASP A 73 25.69 12.64 -0.57
N ASN A 74 26.27 12.64 0.63
CA ASN A 74 27.53 13.32 0.91
C ASN A 74 28.72 12.35 1.03
N GLY A 75 28.63 11.15 0.43
CA GLY A 75 29.67 10.15 0.41
C GLY A 75 30.91 10.52 -0.42
N ARG A 76 31.75 9.53 -0.77
CA ARG A 76 32.99 9.74 -1.55
C ARG A 76 32.74 10.16 -2.99
N GLY A 77 31.55 9.91 -3.54
CA GLY A 77 31.22 10.02 -4.95
C GLY A 77 31.73 8.82 -5.77
N ILE A 78 30.98 8.45 -6.81
CA ILE A 78 31.35 7.38 -7.74
C ILE A 78 32.71 7.70 -8.38
N PRO A 79 33.64 6.72 -8.55
CA PRO A 79 34.92 6.95 -9.24
C PRO A 79 34.71 7.50 -10.65
N VAL A 80 35.49 8.52 -11.02
CA VAL A 80 35.38 9.24 -12.29
C VAL A 80 36.53 8.93 -13.24
N ASP A 81 37.55 8.23 -12.75
CA ASP A 81 38.74 7.85 -13.53
C ASP A 81 38.36 6.91 -14.67
N MET A 82 39.28 6.86 -15.71
CA MET A 82 39.13 5.94 -16.83
C MET A 82 39.26 4.50 -16.38
N HIS A 83 38.24 3.69 -16.68
CA HIS A 83 38.27 2.25 -16.35
C HIS A 83 39.37 1.54 -17.18
N PRO A 84 40.26 0.76 -16.58
CA PRO A 84 41.45 0.21 -17.27
C PRO A 84 41.11 -0.71 -18.46
N THR A 85 40.01 -1.46 -18.37
CA THR A 85 39.56 -2.43 -19.41
C THR A 85 38.59 -1.80 -20.39
N GLU A 86 37.54 -1.12 -19.91
CA GLU A 86 36.42 -0.64 -20.73
C GLU A 86 36.76 0.66 -21.48
N LYS A 87 37.81 1.37 -21.09
CA LYS A 87 38.28 2.62 -21.72
C LYS A 87 37.27 3.77 -21.77
N ILE A 88 36.31 3.73 -20.86
CA ILE A 88 35.34 4.78 -20.55
C ILE A 88 35.44 5.12 -19.05
N SER A 89 34.79 6.19 -18.57
CA SER A 89 34.85 6.54 -17.17
C SER A 89 34.24 5.41 -16.30
N ALA A 90 34.79 5.18 -15.10
CA ALA A 90 34.27 4.19 -14.18
C ALA A 90 32.79 4.48 -13.81
N ALA A 91 32.40 5.76 -13.73
CA ALA A 91 31.00 6.16 -13.52
C ALA A 91 30.11 5.69 -14.67
N THR A 92 30.55 5.87 -15.93
CA THR A 92 29.79 5.37 -17.09
C THR A 92 29.68 3.82 -17.05
N VAL A 93 30.77 3.13 -16.69
CA VAL A 93 30.73 1.65 -16.54
C VAL A 93 29.68 1.21 -15.53
N VAL A 94 29.67 1.79 -14.32
CA VAL A 94 28.72 1.45 -13.25
C VAL A 94 27.27 1.69 -13.68
N LEU A 95 27.03 2.71 -14.50
CA LEU A 95 25.68 3.09 -14.95
C LEU A 95 25.21 2.32 -16.19
N THR A 96 26.09 1.69 -16.98
CA THR A 96 25.74 1.09 -18.28
C THR A 96 26.06 -0.39 -18.41
N VAL A 97 26.92 -0.93 -17.53
CA VAL A 97 27.34 -2.33 -17.59
C VAL A 97 26.75 -3.09 -16.40
N LEU A 98 26.04 -4.19 -16.68
CA LEU A 98 25.54 -5.09 -15.65
C LEU A 98 26.71 -5.83 -14.99
N HIS A 99 26.58 -6.11 -13.69
CA HIS A 99 27.60 -6.79 -12.89
C HIS A 99 28.93 -6.02 -12.82
N ALA A 100 28.87 -4.69 -12.85
CA ALA A 100 30.01 -3.81 -12.64
C ALA A 100 29.83 -3.00 -11.35
N GLY A 101 30.87 -2.89 -10.54
CA GLY A 101 30.83 -2.07 -9.32
C GLY A 101 31.95 -2.38 -8.33
N GLY A 102 32.30 -1.41 -7.49
CA GLY A 102 33.36 -1.53 -6.46
C GLY A 102 32.98 -2.44 -5.28
N LYS A 103 31.71 -2.87 -5.21
CA LYS A 103 31.20 -3.75 -4.12
C LYS A 103 31.63 -5.23 -4.25
N PHE A 104 32.26 -5.61 -5.36
CA PHE A 104 32.90 -6.93 -5.52
C PHE A 104 34.29 -6.98 -4.84
N ASP A 105 34.83 -5.83 -4.43
CA ASP A 105 36.09 -5.76 -3.70
C ASP A 105 35.84 -5.65 -2.18
N LYS A 106 36.23 -6.69 -1.44
CA LYS A 106 36.06 -6.81 0.01
C LYS A 106 36.84 -5.78 0.83
N ASP A 107 37.94 -5.25 0.26
CA ASP A 107 38.73 -4.21 0.93
C ASP A 107 38.03 -2.86 0.89
N THR A 108 37.18 -2.64 -0.10
CA THR A 108 36.44 -1.39 -0.29
C THR A 108 35.11 -1.38 0.48
N TYR A 109 34.37 -2.51 0.51
CA TYR A 109 33.10 -2.66 1.22
C TYR A 109 33.05 -4.03 1.95
N LYS A 110 33.23 -4.03 3.27
CA LYS A 110 33.14 -5.27 4.08
C LYS A 110 31.72 -5.83 4.12
N VAL A 111 30.73 -4.95 4.14
CA VAL A 111 29.31 -5.28 4.15
C VAL A 111 28.59 -4.32 3.19
N SER A 112 27.76 -4.83 2.31
CA SER A 112 26.92 -4.02 1.43
C SER A 112 25.57 -4.69 1.18
N GLY A 113 24.54 -3.88 0.91
CA GLY A 113 23.24 -4.36 0.43
C GLY A 113 23.25 -4.65 -1.09
N GLY A 114 24.05 -3.90 -1.84
CA GLY A 114 24.19 -4.05 -3.28
C GLY A 114 25.17 -5.16 -3.67
N LEU A 115 24.70 -6.39 -3.79
CA LEU A 115 25.55 -7.56 -4.04
C LEU A 115 25.81 -7.88 -5.49
N HIS A 116 24.92 -7.50 -6.39
CA HIS A 116 24.90 -7.98 -7.78
C HIS A 116 25.51 -6.99 -8.78
N GLY A 117 25.82 -5.76 -8.36
CA GLY A 117 26.39 -4.72 -9.24
C GLY A 117 25.48 -4.34 -10.40
N VAL A 118 24.15 -4.38 -10.17
CA VAL A 118 23.15 -4.10 -11.22
C VAL A 118 22.20 -2.96 -10.88
N GLY A 119 22.05 -2.56 -9.61
CA GLY A 119 21.01 -1.66 -9.16
C GLY A 119 20.90 -0.37 -9.95
N VAL A 120 21.94 0.47 -9.93
CA VAL A 120 21.89 1.76 -10.60
C VAL A 120 21.87 1.65 -12.14
N SER A 121 22.46 0.60 -12.72
CA SER A 121 22.37 0.34 -14.17
C SER A 121 20.96 -0.10 -14.59
N VAL A 122 20.24 -0.81 -13.71
CA VAL A 122 18.81 -1.15 -13.89
C VAL A 122 17.96 0.13 -13.82
N VAL A 123 18.18 1.01 -12.82
CA VAL A 123 17.51 2.32 -12.74
C VAL A 123 17.73 3.12 -14.01
N ASN A 124 18.96 3.18 -14.51
CA ASN A 124 19.28 3.87 -15.75
C ASN A 124 18.54 3.25 -16.96
N ALA A 125 18.53 1.93 -17.08
CA ALA A 125 17.84 1.24 -18.17
C ALA A 125 16.33 1.49 -18.20
N LEU A 126 15.70 1.60 -17.02
CA LEU A 126 14.24 1.75 -16.85
C LEU A 126 13.78 3.21 -16.74
N SER A 127 14.70 4.16 -16.93
CA SER A 127 14.43 5.59 -16.94
C SER A 127 14.42 6.14 -18.36
N LYS A 128 13.41 6.96 -18.70
CA LYS A 128 13.41 7.71 -19.96
C LYS A 128 14.54 8.74 -20.01
N LYS A 129 14.91 9.27 -18.85
CA LYS A 129 16.05 10.16 -18.64
C LYS A 129 16.68 9.92 -17.29
N LEU A 130 18.02 9.94 -17.21
CA LEU A 130 18.76 9.92 -15.95
C LEU A 130 19.92 10.90 -16.05
N ILE A 131 20.16 11.63 -14.96
CA ILE A 131 21.27 12.56 -14.80
C ILE A 131 22.05 12.15 -13.55
N VAL A 132 23.35 11.98 -13.70
CA VAL A 132 24.25 11.80 -12.56
C VAL A 132 25.16 13.01 -12.39
N ASN A 133 25.23 13.52 -11.17
CA ASN A 133 26.15 14.57 -10.75
C ASN A 133 27.08 13.99 -9.67
N ILE A 134 28.40 13.97 -9.94
CA ILE A 134 29.40 13.38 -9.06
C ILE A 134 30.36 14.47 -8.58
N LYS A 135 30.42 14.66 -7.26
CA LYS A 135 31.32 15.60 -6.60
C LYS A 135 32.52 14.80 -6.07
N ARG A 136 33.62 14.81 -6.78
CA ARG A 136 34.84 14.06 -6.47
C ARG A 136 36.07 14.76 -6.94
N ASP A 137 37.20 14.61 -6.25
CA ASP A 137 38.53 15.15 -6.58
C ASP A 137 38.52 16.67 -6.87
N GLY A 138 37.74 17.39 -6.04
CA GLY A 138 37.62 18.85 -6.16
C GLY A 138 36.77 19.37 -7.33
N LYS A 139 36.05 18.48 -8.03
CA LYS A 139 35.27 18.79 -9.23
C LYS A 139 33.85 18.21 -9.14
N LEU A 140 32.95 18.93 -9.80
CA LEU A 140 31.61 18.43 -10.10
C LEU A 140 31.58 17.88 -11.52
N HIS A 141 31.35 16.59 -11.65
CA HIS A 141 31.20 15.91 -12.93
C HIS A 141 29.71 15.65 -13.19
N ARG A 142 29.29 15.71 -14.46
CA ARG A 142 27.91 15.44 -14.89
C ARG A 142 27.90 14.59 -16.13
N GLN A 143 26.92 13.65 -16.15
CA GLN A 143 26.60 12.85 -17.33
C GLN A 143 25.11 12.64 -17.44
N GLU A 144 24.60 12.61 -18.67
CA GLU A 144 23.17 12.36 -18.94
C GLU A 144 22.97 11.08 -19.74
N PHE A 145 21.86 10.41 -19.47
CA PHE A 145 21.48 9.14 -20.10
C PHE A 145 20.01 9.20 -20.53
N SER A 146 19.69 8.43 -21.58
CA SER A 146 18.31 8.17 -21.99
C SER A 146 18.14 6.69 -22.26
N CYS A 147 17.17 6.06 -21.56
CA CYS A 147 16.89 4.62 -21.68
C CYS A 147 18.15 3.73 -21.52
N GLY A 148 19.05 4.12 -20.59
CA GLY A 148 20.30 3.41 -20.35
C GLY A 148 21.47 3.79 -21.29
N ILE A 149 21.26 4.63 -22.27
CA ILE A 149 22.27 5.02 -23.28
C ILE A 149 22.85 6.39 -22.91
N PRO A 150 24.20 6.52 -22.79
CA PRO A 150 24.82 7.82 -22.54
C PRO A 150 24.49 8.81 -23.67
N GLN A 151 24.11 10.03 -23.29
CA GLN A 151 23.83 11.13 -24.22
C GLN A 151 25.00 12.12 -24.30
N SER A 152 25.90 12.06 -23.32
CA SER A 152 27.14 12.86 -23.25
C SER A 152 28.24 12.00 -22.65
N ASP A 153 29.49 12.45 -22.83
CA ASP A 153 30.62 12.00 -22.02
C ASP A 153 30.50 12.55 -20.58
N LEU A 154 31.26 12.01 -19.63
CA LEU A 154 31.35 12.55 -18.28
C LEU A 154 32.11 13.89 -18.31
N GLU A 155 31.42 15.00 -18.13
CA GLU A 155 31.94 16.35 -18.24
C GLU A 155 32.20 16.98 -16.86
N VAL A 156 33.27 17.81 -16.77
CA VAL A 156 33.55 18.63 -15.60
C VAL A 156 32.77 19.95 -15.73
N ILE A 157 31.82 20.18 -14.83
CA ILE A 157 30.97 21.38 -14.87
C ILE A 157 31.59 22.54 -14.08
N LYS A 158 32.12 22.28 -12.88
CA LYS A 158 32.72 23.29 -12.01
C LYS A 158 33.59 22.67 -10.94
N THR A 159 34.37 23.49 -10.26
CA THR A 159 35.08 23.07 -9.03
C THR A 159 34.13 23.05 -7.81
N THR A 160 34.38 22.17 -6.86
CA THR A 160 33.62 22.08 -5.63
C THR A 160 34.46 21.52 -4.49
N ASN A 161 34.23 21.97 -3.26
CA ASN A 161 34.87 21.44 -2.06
C ASN A 161 34.05 20.32 -1.38
N ARG A 162 32.90 19.98 -1.94
CA ARG A 162 32.00 18.91 -1.42
C ARG A 162 32.27 17.62 -2.18
N THR A 163 31.99 16.49 -1.51
CA THR A 163 31.96 15.16 -2.11
C THR A 163 30.53 14.64 -2.17
N GLY A 164 30.28 13.56 -2.88
CA GLY A 164 28.99 12.87 -2.93
C GLY A 164 28.48 12.58 -4.33
N THR A 165 27.40 11.84 -4.40
CA THR A 165 26.71 11.51 -5.65
C THR A 165 25.28 12.05 -5.61
N GLN A 166 24.79 12.52 -6.73
CA GLN A 166 23.38 12.84 -6.94
C GLN A 166 22.91 12.14 -8.21
N VAL A 167 21.83 11.41 -8.09
CA VAL A 167 21.15 10.75 -9.21
C VAL A 167 19.75 11.33 -9.31
N GLU A 168 19.41 11.85 -10.48
CA GLU A 168 18.07 12.28 -10.83
C GLU A 168 17.57 11.43 -11.97
N PHE A 169 16.36 10.85 -11.83
CA PHE A 169 15.81 10.00 -12.87
C PHE A 169 14.30 10.18 -13.05
N TRP A 170 13.84 9.99 -14.28
CA TRP A 170 12.44 9.98 -14.68
C TRP A 170 12.06 8.57 -15.11
N PRO A 171 11.11 7.90 -14.45
CA PRO A 171 10.64 6.58 -14.87
C PRO A 171 10.15 6.58 -16.32
N ASP A 172 10.35 5.47 -17.02
CA ASP A 172 9.90 5.31 -18.40
C ASP A 172 8.45 4.83 -18.45
N ASP A 173 7.55 5.71 -18.91
CA ASP A 173 6.13 5.47 -19.04
C ASP A 173 5.75 4.38 -20.09
N SER A 174 6.71 3.99 -20.93
CA SER A 174 6.54 2.84 -21.84
C SER A 174 6.76 1.48 -21.14
N ILE A 175 7.28 1.47 -19.90
CA ILE A 175 7.60 0.26 -19.14
C ILE A 175 6.71 0.15 -17.90
N PHE A 176 6.55 1.25 -17.15
CA PHE A 176 5.78 1.26 -15.92
C PHE A 176 4.30 1.53 -16.17
N GLU A 177 3.43 0.77 -15.53
CA GLU A 177 1.98 0.98 -15.57
C GLU A 177 1.57 2.23 -14.79
N VAL A 178 2.36 2.62 -13.77
CA VAL A 178 2.23 3.81 -12.94
C VAL A 178 3.60 4.48 -12.85
N THR A 179 3.65 5.79 -13.05
CA THR A 179 4.89 6.59 -12.95
C THR A 179 4.86 7.59 -11.80
N GLU A 180 3.80 7.61 -11.03
CA GLU A 180 3.64 8.48 -9.87
C GLU A 180 4.08 7.75 -8.60
N PHE A 181 5.02 8.36 -7.86
CA PHE A 181 5.55 7.82 -6.62
C PHE A 181 4.57 8.06 -5.47
N ASP A 182 4.40 7.07 -4.60
CA ASP A 182 3.65 7.17 -3.36
C ASP A 182 4.60 7.57 -2.22
N ASP A 183 4.41 8.76 -1.67
CA ASP A 183 5.26 9.33 -0.65
C ASP A 183 5.12 8.64 0.72
N GLU A 184 3.95 8.08 1.05
CA GLU A 184 3.76 7.36 2.32
C GLU A 184 4.58 6.08 2.39
N ILE A 185 4.63 5.32 1.29
CA ILE A 185 5.44 4.10 1.18
C ILE A 185 6.92 4.45 1.32
N LEU A 186 7.37 5.54 0.66
CA LEU A 186 8.76 6.00 0.72
C LEU A 186 9.15 6.47 2.12
N VAL A 187 8.32 7.30 2.76
CA VAL A 187 8.53 7.79 4.13
C VAL A 187 8.67 6.65 5.12
N LYS A 188 7.82 5.62 5.00
CA LYS A 188 7.92 4.42 5.85
C LYS A 188 9.29 3.73 5.68
N ARG A 189 9.74 3.58 4.45
CA ARG A 189 11.04 2.96 4.15
C ARG A 189 12.21 3.79 4.66
N PHE A 190 12.19 5.11 4.48
CA PHE A 190 13.26 5.99 4.95
C PHE A 190 13.34 6.01 6.48
N ARG A 191 12.20 5.96 7.16
CA ARG A 191 12.14 5.82 8.62
C ARG A 191 12.76 4.51 9.09
N GLU A 192 12.44 3.36 8.44
CA GLU A 192 13.06 2.07 8.72
C GLU A 192 14.60 2.13 8.57
N LEU A 193 15.09 2.71 7.47
CA LEU A 193 16.53 2.86 7.21
C LEU A 193 17.24 3.74 8.24
N ALA A 194 16.60 4.82 8.69
CA ALA A 194 17.15 5.69 9.72
C ALA A 194 17.24 5.00 11.11
N TYR A 195 16.26 4.16 11.47
CA TYR A 195 16.34 3.34 12.70
C TYR A 195 17.45 2.29 12.62
N LEU A 196 17.66 1.66 11.46
CA LEU A 196 18.71 0.67 11.24
C LEU A 196 20.11 1.29 11.26
N ASN A 197 20.22 2.59 11.02
CA ASN A 197 21.49 3.31 10.90
C ASN A 197 21.45 4.63 11.71
N PRO A 198 21.63 4.57 13.06
CA PRO A 198 21.44 5.73 13.95
C PRO A 198 22.31 6.96 13.65
N LYS A 199 23.37 6.79 12.87
CA LYS A 199 24.30 7.87 12.51
C LYS A 199 23.92 8.62 11.23
N ILE A 200 22.87 8.20 10.54
CA ILE A 200 22.43 8.76 9.26
C ILE A 200 21.26 9.69 9.48
N THR A 201 21.26 10.78 8.72
CA THR A 201 20.09 11.65 8.54
C THR A 201 19.55 11.44 7.13
N ILE A 202 18.29 11.10 6.99
CA ILE A 202 17.59 11.03 5.71
C ILE A 202 16.58 12.16 5.65
N ASN A 203 16.75 13.08 4.71
CA ASN A 203 15.81 14.16 4.45
C ASN A 203 14.95 13.80 3.25
N PHE A 204 13.66 13.88 3.41
CA PHE A 204 12.68 13.65 2.34
C PHE A 204 11.91 14.92 2.06
N LYS A 205 11.73 15.23 0.77
CA LYS A 205 10.93 16.36 0.30
C LYS A 205 10.11 15.95 -0.91
N ASP A 206 8.81 16.21 -0.85
CA ASP A 206 7.91 16.06 -1.99
C ASP A 206 7.40 17.43 -2.43
N GLN A 207 7.84 17.87 -3.62
CA GLN A 207 7.43 19.16 -4.19
C GLN A 207 5.99 19.16 -4.66
N ARG A 208 5.37 17.99 -4.85
CA ARG A 208 4.01 17.86 -5.38
C ARG A 208 2.97 18.30 -4.36
N ASN A 209 3.18 17.92 -3.09
CA ASN A 209 2.28 18.21 -1.96
C ASN A 209 2.91 19.08 -0.86
N GLY A 210 4.18 19.51 -1.03
CA GLY A 210 4.90 20.33 -0.07
C GLY A 210 5.39 19.61 1.17
N ARG A 211 5.28 18.27 1.24
CA ARG A 211 5.73 17.47 2.38
C ARG A 211 7.25 17.51 2.53
N SER A 212 7.71 17.74 3.76
CA SER A 212 9.14 17.71 4.09
C SER A 212 9.33 17.07 5.46
N GLU A 213 10.11 15.99 5.52
CA GLU A 213 10.41 15.26 6.74
C GLU A 213 11.92 14.94 6.83
N SER A 214 12.43 14.88 8.07
CA SER A 214 13.83 14.49 8.34
C SER A 214 13.83 13.35 9.36
N PHE A 215 14.52 12.25 9.02
CA PHE A 215 14.58 11.05 9.82
C PHE A 215 16.01 10.88 10.39
N HIS A 216 16.12 10.94 11.71
CA HIS A 216 17.34 10.67 12.46
C HIS A 216 16.98 10.12 13.83
N PHE A 217 17.41 8.90 14.16
CA PHE A 217 17.00 8.21 15.37
C PHE A 217 18.22 7.66 16.13
N GLU A 218 18.75 8.44 17.06
CA GLU A 218 19.92 8.07 17.87
C GLU A 218 19.72 6.77 18.68
N GLY A 219 18.48 6.51 19.13
CA GLY A 219 18.13 5.30 19.87
C GLY A 219 18.04 4.02 19.02
N GLY A 220 18.18 4.12 17.70
CA GLY A 220 18.28 2.97 16.79
C GLY A 220 17.10 1.98 16.92
N LEU A 221 17.43 0.68 17.00
CA LEU A 221 16.42 -0.38 17.07
C LEU A 221 15.54 -0.35 18.34
N GLU A 222 16.04 0.20 19.45
CA GLU A 222 15.25 0.35 20.68
C GLU A 222 14.10 1.36 20.47
N SER A 223 14.41 2.49 19.86
CA SER A 223 13.39 3.46 19.45
C SER A 223 12.45 2.85 18.41
N PHE A 224 12.96 2.05 17.48
CA PHE A 224 12.14 1.41 16.45
C PHE A 224 11.05 0.51 17.05
N VAL A 225 11.41 -0.44 17.94
CA VAL A 225 10.42 -1.32 18.57
C VAL A 225 9.46 -0.55 19.49
N THR A 226 9.94 0.54 20.10
CA THR A 226 9.10 1.42 20.93
C THR A 226 8.06 2.15 20.07
N ASP A 227 8.47 2.68 18.92
CA ASP A 227 7.56 3.38 18.00
C ASP A 227 6.61 2.41 17.26
N MET A 228 7.03 1.17 17.03
CA MET A 228 6.16 0.11 16.52
C MET A 228 5.08 -0.28 17.53
N ASN A 229 5.33 -0.10 18.82
CA ASN A 229 4.38 -0.47 19.86
C ASN A 229 3.26 0.57 19.98
N LYS A 230 2.05 0.19 19.60
CA LYS A 230 0.84 1.02 19.73
C LYS A 230 -0.10 0.54 20.84
N ALA A 231 0.33 -0.42 21.66
CA ALA A 231 -0.46 -1.03 22.73
C ALA A 231 0.25 -0.90 24.09
N ASN A 232 -0.37 -1.39 25.18
CA ASN A 232 0.24 -1.32 26.49
C ASN A 232 1.45 -2.25 26.59
N ALA A 233 2.61 -1.70 26.85
CA ALA A 233 3.83 -2.48 27.00
C ALA A 233 3.78 -3.35 28.27
N VAL A 234 4.09 -4.62 28.12
CA VAL A 234 4.24 -5.60 29.22
C VAL A 234 5.69 -5.63 29.70
N SER A 235 6.65 -5.33 28.82
CA SER A 235 8.06 -5.21 29.15
C SER A 235 8.65 -3.93 28.60
N LYS A 236 9.80 -3.50 29.11
CA LYS A 236 10.62 -2.48 28.44
C LYS A 236 11.22 -3.03 27.15
N ALA A 237 11.64 -2.12 26.29
CA ALA A 237 12.42 -2.50 25.12
C ALA A 237 13.80 -3.02 25.55
N VAL A 238 14.23 -4.10 24.93
CA VAL A 238 15.56 -4.70 25.11
C VAL A 238 16.27 -4.61 23.79
N SER A 239 17.44 -4.01 23.75
CA SER A 239 18.24 -3.88 22.53
C SER A 239 19.64 -4.49 22.72
N PHE A 240 20.21 -4.98 21.65
CA PHE A 240 21.55 -5.54 21.59
C PHE A 240 22.21 -5.29 20.24
N SER A 241 23.50 -5.00 20.27
CA SER A 241 24.36 -4.93 19.10
C SER A 241 25.68 -5.66 19.41
N GLY A 242 26.06 -6.60 18.56
CA GLY A 242 27.29 -7.36 18.72
C GLY A 242 27.57 -8.25 17.52
N GLY A 243 28.73 -8.96 17.52
CA GLY A 243 29.10 -9.79 16.37
C GLY A 243 29.96 -11.00 16.76
N GLU A 244 29.92 -12.02 15.89
CA GLU A 244 30.77 -13.24 15.94
C GLU A 244 31.05 -13.65 14.48
N ASP A 245 32.30 -14.07 14.21
CA ASP A 245 32.73 -14.57 12.89
C ASP A 245 32.36 -13.68 11.69
N ASP A 246 32.64 -12.37 11.78
CA ASP A 246 32.29 -11.35 10.76
C ASP A 246 30.77 -11.10 10.55
N VAL A 247 29.92 -11.76 11.32
CA VAL A 247 28.48 -11.49 11.32
C VAL A 247 28.13 -10.56 12.47
N MET A 248 27.64 -9.37 12.15
CA MET A 248 27.06 -8.47 13.16
C MET A 248 25.58 -8.77 13.32
N VAL A 249 25.11 -8.77 14.56
CA VAL A 249 23.71 -9.03 14.90
C VAL A 249 23.22 -7.89 15.77
N ASP A 250 22.25 -7.17 15.28
CA ASP A 250 21.52 -6.15 16.00
C ASP A 250 20.09 -6.64 16.18
N PHE A 251 19.55 -6.60 17.39
CA PHE A 251 18.14 -6.86 17.60
C PHE A 251 17.57 -6.00 18.73
N ALA A 252 16.29 -5.73 18.64
CA ALA A 252 15.50 -5.17 19.73
C ALA A 252 14.17 -5.88 19.82
N LEU A 253 13.62 -5.98 21.04
CA LEU A 253 12.30 -6.55 21.26
C LEU A 253 11.62 -5.92 22.47
N LEU A 254 10.30 -5.96 22.48
CA LEU A 254 9.45 -5.72 23.64
C LEU A 254 8.19 -6.60 23.55
N TYR A 255 7.51 -6.75 24.68
CA TYR A 255 6.21 -7.41 24.74
C TYR A 255 5.10 -6.43 25.09
N ASN A 256 3.95 -6.57 24.46
CA ASN A 256 2.74 -5.83 24.76
C ASN A 256 1.57 -6.77 25.12
N ASP A 257 0.42 -6.20 25.43
CA ASP A 257 -0.78 -6.96 25.84
C ASP A 257 -1.61 -7.52 24.69
N THR A 258 -1.21 -7.29 23.42
CA THR A 258 -1.89 -7.84 22.24
C THR A 258 -1.66 -9.35 22.05
N TYR A 259 -2.33 -9.95 21.09
CA TYR A 259 -2.23 -11.38 20.76
C TYR A 259 -1.43 -11.63 19.47
N SER A 260 -1.03 -10.58 18.74
CA SER A 260 -0.31 -10.66 17.49
C SER A 260 1.21 -10.62 17.70
N GLU A 261 1.97 -11.28 16.81
CA GLU A 261 3.40 -11.13 16.64
C GLU A 261 3.68 -10.06 15.56
N ASN A 262 4.60 -9.13 15.83
CA ASN A 262 5.11 -8.18 14.85
C ASN A 262 6.63 -8.25 14.84
N LEU A 263 7.18 -8.99 13.88
CA LEU A 263 8.63 -9.22 13.75
C LEU A 263 9.10 -8.73 12.39
N LEU A 264 10.00 -7.74 12.39
CA LEU A 264 10.71 -7.26 11.21
C LEU A 264 12.11 -7.86 11.16
N SER A 265 12.51 -8.33 9.98
CA SER A 265 13.85 -8.88 9.79
C SER A 265 14.57 -8.23 8.61
N PHE A 266 15.88 -7.96 8.79
CA PHE A 266 16.72 -7.25 7.83
C PHE A 266 18.08 -7.93 7.67
N VAL A 267 18.63 -7.86 6.46
CA VAL A 267 19.99 -8.31 6.12
C VAL A 267 20.68 -7.21 5.34
N ASN A 268 21.78 -6.65 5.85
CA ASN A 268 22.49 -5.53 5.23
C ASN A 268 21.54 -4.36 4.89
N ASN A 269 20.67 -4.00 5.84
CA ASN A 269 19.59 -3.00 5.71
C ASN A 269 18.47 -3.35 4.72
N ILE A 270 18.53 -4.50 4.05
CA ILE A 270 17.46 -4.97 3.13
C ILE A 270 16.43 -5.73 3.96
N LYS A 271 15.17 -5.35 3.81
CA LYS A 271 14.05 -6.04 4.46
C LYS A 271 13.85 -7.42 3.87
N THR A 272 13.66 -8.43 4.74
CA THR A 272 13.44 -9.82 4.34
C THR A 272 12.02 -10.27 4.74
N PRO A 273 10.99 -9.95 3.94
CA PRO A 273 9.60 -10.25 4.28
C PRO A 273 9.33 -11.75 4.43
N ASP A 274 10.06 -12.58 3.69
CA ASP A 274 9.97 -14.05 3.77
C ASP A 274 10.90 -14.63 4.88
N GLY A 275 11.49 -13.76 5.71
CA GLY A 275 12.39 -14.13 6.81
C GLY A 275 13.71 -14.73 6.35
N GLY A 276 14.11 -15.84 6.96
CA GLY A 276 15.35 -16.53 6.63
C GLY A 276 16.06 -17.11 7.86
N THR A 277 17.35 -17.46 7.68
CA THR A 277 18.14 -18.14 8.71
C THR A 277 18.39 -17.28 9.94
N HIS A 278 18.49 -15.94 9.80
CA HIS A 278 18.63 -14.99 10.91
C HIS A 278 17.36 -14.91 11.75
N GLU A 279 16.20 -14.81 11.14
CA GLU A 279 14.92 -14.83 11.83
C GLU A 279 14.66 -16.18 12.52
N ALA A 280 14.93 -17.28 11.81
CA ALA A 280 14.83 -18.63 12.40
C ALA A 280 15.77 -18.80 13.60
N GLY A 281 16.96 -18.19 13.57
CA GLY A 281 17.90 -18.15 14.69
C GLY A 281 17.35 -17.37 15.87
N PHE A 282 16.80 -16.18 15.63
CA PHE A 282 16.17 -15.34 16.65
C PHE A 282 14.99 -16.06 17.32
N ARG A 283 14.06 -16.60 16.55
CA ARG A 283 12.90 -17.35 17.06
C ARG A 283 13.32 -18.56 17.89
N ALA A 284 14.36 -19.27 17.48
CA ALA A 284 14.87 -20.44 18.20
C ALA A 284 15.56 -20.03 19.52
N GLY A 285 16.38 -18.97 19.50
CA GLY A 285 17.05 -18.43 20.69
C GLY A 285 16.03 -17.94 21.72
N LEU A 286 15.07 -17.12 21.30
CA LEU A 286 14.00 -16.60 22.15
C LEU A 286 13.17 -17.73 22.77
N THR A 287 12.78 -18.73 21.97
CA THR A 287 12.01 -19.88 22.44
C THR A 287 12.79 -20.64 23.52
N ARG A 288 14.06 -20.86 23.31
CA ARG A 288 14.91 -21.58 24.26
C ARG A 288 15.06 -20.83 25.59
N VAL A 289 15.30 -19.52 25.55
CA VAL A 289 15.44 -18.69 26.77
C VAL A 289 14.19 -18.74 27.61
N ILE A 290 13.04 -18.43 27.01
CA ILE A 290 11.77 -18.34 27.74
C ILE A 290 11.36 -19.72 28.25
N THR A 291 11.55 -20.79 27.48
CA THR A 291 11.27 -22.15 27.93
C THR A 291 12.11 -22.51 29.15
N ASN A 292 13.42 -22.21 29.11
CA ASN A 292 14.33 -22.46 30.26
C ASN A 292 13.90 -21.63 31.49
N TYR A 293 13.55 -20.37 31.28
CA TYR A 293 13.10 -19.51 32.38
C TYR A 293 11.83 -20.01 33.04
N VAL A 294 10.83 -20.45 32.23
CA VAL A 294 9.60 -21.08 32.72
C VAL A 294 9.88 -22.33 33.50
N GLN A 295 10.73 -23.23 33.00
CA GLN A 295 11.09 -24.45 33.70
C GLN A 295 11.78 -24.19 35.07
N ALA A 296 12.59 -23.14 35.16
CA ALA A 296 13.24 -22.75 36.40
C ALA A 296 12.29 -22.10 37.41
N ASN A 297 11.44 -21.15 36.95
CA ASN A 297 10.77 -20.18 37.81
C ASN A 297 9.23 -20.34 37.92
N ALA A 298 8.57 -21.12 37.03
CA ALA A 298 7.14 -21.31 37.09
C ALA A 298 6.71 -22.17 38.30
N ALA A 299 5.48 -21.99 38.76
CA ALA A 299 4.89 -22.81 39.81
C ALA A 299 4.83 -24.29 39.38
N ALA A 300 4.95 -25.24 40.35
CA ALA A 300 5.03 -26.67 40.02
C ALA A 300 3.94 -27.19 39.11
N ARG A 301 2.70 -26.69 39.27
CA ARG A 301 1.53 -27.03 38.44
C ARG A 301 1.60 -26.46 36.99
N GLU A 302 2.50 -25.52 36.76
CA GLU A 302 2.63 -24.80 35.48
C GLU A 302 3.82 -25.33 34.67
N LYS A 303 4.77 -25.99 35.34
CA LYS A 303 5.96 -26.60 34.69
C LYS A 303 5.59 -27.69 33.67
N ASP A 304 4.46 -28.36 33.86
CA ASP A 304 3.94 -29.36 32.94
C ASP A 304 3.19 -28.78 31.72
N THR A 305 2.97 -27.45 31.69
CA THR A 305 2.32 -26.80 30.56
C THR A 305 3.25 -26.81 29.35
N LYS A 306 2.81 -27.45 28.27
CA LYS A 306 3.58 -27.51 27.03
C LYS A 306 3.48 -26.15 26.29
N ILE A 307 4.52 -25.34 26.42
CA ILE A 307 4.63 -24.06 25.73
C ILE A 307 5.23 -24.29 24.34
N THR A 308 4.65 -23.66 23.33
CA THR A 308 5.16 -23.66 21.94
C THR A 308 5.81 -22.32 21.60
N GLY A 309 6.54 -22.28 20.47
CA GLY A 309 7.12 -21.03 19.98
C GLY A 309 6.06 -19.96 19.69
N GLU A 310 4.87 -20.31 19.28
CA GLU A 310 3.75 -19.39 19.05
C GLU A 310 3.26 -18.76 20.35
N ASP A 311 3.11 -19.54 21.42
CA ASP A 311 2.71 -19.02 22.73
C ASP A 311 3.74 -17.99 23.26
N ILE A 312 5.02 -18.20 22.94
CA ILE A 312 6.12 -17.32 23.34
C ILE A 312 6.11 -16.01 22.55
N ARG A 313 5.67 -16.03 21.32
CA ARG A 313 5.66 -14.87 20.44
C ARG A 313 4.35 -14.06 20.47
N GLU A 314 3.37 -14.49 21.25
CA GLU A 314 2.14 -13.73 21.45
C GLU A 314 2.44 -12.37 22.12
N GLY A 315 2.12 -11.28 21.43
CA GLY A 315 2.38 -9.90 21.85
C GLY A 315 3.84 -9.47 21.72
N LEU A 316 4.66 -10.21 20.97
CA LEU A 316 6.03 -9.84 20.65
C LEU A 316 6.09 -8.77 19.58
N ILE A 317 6.81 -7.69 19.85
CA ILE A 317 7.33 -6.75 18.84
C ILE A 317 8.84 -6.92 18.81
N ALA A 318 9.40 -7.18 17.64
CA ALA A 318 10.83 -7.34 17.51
C ALA A 318 11.37 -6.88 16.15
N VAL A 319 12.59 -6.40 16.15
CA VAL A 319 13.37 -6.11 14.94
C VAL A 319 14.69 -6.89 15.04
N VAL A 320 15.03 -7.61 13.98
CA VAL A 320 16.28 -8.36 13.85
C VAL A 320 17.01 -7.92 12.60
N SER A 321 18.20 -7.38 12.75
CA SER A 321 19.06 -6.93 11.66
C SER A 321 20.40 -7.65 11.74
N VAL A 322 20.82 -8.25 10.63
CA VAL A 322 22.16 -8.84 10.54
C VAL A 322 22.96 -8.18 9.44
N LYS A 323 24.27 -7.97 9.69
CA LYS A 323 25.21 -7.51 8.67
C LYS A 323 26.15 -8.68 8.36
N VAL A 324 26.09 -9.11 7.11
CA VAL A 324 26.77 -10.32 6.61
C VAL A 324 27.61 -9.95 5.40
N PRO A 325 28.89 -10.32 5.31
CA PRO A 325 29.76 -9.95 4.19
C PRO A 325 29.29 -10.49 2.84
N GLU A 326 28.84 -11.73 2.78
CA GLU A 326 28.37 -12.40 1.55
C GLU A 326 27.06 -13.14 1.80
N PRO A 327 25.93 -12.44 1.94
CA PRO A 327 24.66 -13.09 2.18
C PRO A 327 24.16 -13.81 0.91
N GLN A 328 23.65 -15.02 1.11
CA GLN A 328 22.98 -15.78 0.06
C GLN A 328 21.47 -15.61 0.22
N PHE A 329 20.81 -15.05 -0.78
CA PHE A 329 19.36 -14.87 -0.79
C PHE A 329 18.65 -15.88 -1.71
N GLU A 330 17.42 -16.22 -1.38
CA GLU A 330 16.52 -16.91 -2.28
C GLU A 330 15.91 -15.88 -3.25
N GLY A 331 16.42 -15.79 -4.48
CA GLY A 331 15.92 -14.89 -5.53
C GLY A 331 16.50 -13.47 -5.54
N GLN A 332 16.20 -12.74 -6.62
CA GLN A 332 16.74 -11.41 -6.89
C GLN A 332 16.14 -10.32 -5.99
N THR A 333 14.90 -10.48 -5.58
CA THR A 333 14.21 -9.53 -4.67
C THR A 333 14.72 -9.57 -3.24
N LYS A 334 15.65 -10.49 -2.93
CA LYS A 334 16.33 -10.62 -1.63
C LYS A 334 15.37 -10.82 -0.43
N GLY A 335 14.16 -11.36 -0.69
CA GLY A 335 13.11 -11.51 0.33
C GLY A 335 13.43 -12.47 1.46
N LYS A 336 14.37 -13.42 1.27
CA LYS A 336 14.71 -14.46 2.24
C LYS A 336 16.20 -14.78 2.30
N LEU A 337 16.77 -14.79 3.51
CA LEU A 337 18.18 -15.17 3.72
C LEU A 337 18.35 -16.70 3.79
N GLY A 338 19.19 -17.24 2.89
CA GLY A 338 19.51 -18.67 2.82
C GLY A 338 20.79 -19.09 3.56
N SER A 339 21.69 -18.15 3.92
CA SER A 339 22.99 -18.43 4.54
C SER A 339 22.86 -19.22 5.84
N SER A 340 23.11 -20.54 5.82
CA SER A 340 22.82 -21.46 6.93
C SER A 340 23.64 -21.20 8.19
N TYR A 341 24.86 -20.68 8.06
CA TYR A 341 25.77 -20.39 9.19
C TYR A 341 25.29 -19.22 10.06
N VAL A 342 24.42 -18.36 9.57
CA VAL A 342 23.88 -17.22 10.33
C VAL A 342 22.95 -17.67 11.46
N LYS A 343 22.17 -18.74 11.24
CA LYS A 343 21.18 -19.23 12.21
C LYS A 343 21.79 -19.56 13.58
N PRO A 344 22.86 -20.41 13.71
CA PRO A 344 23.44 -20.73 15.01
C PRO A 344 24.05 -19.50 15.70
N ILE A 345 24.64 -18.56 14.95
CA ILE A 345 25.23 -17.34 15.50
C ILE A 345 24.14 -16.49 16.16
N VAL A 346 23.10 -16.18 15.43
CA VAL A 346 21.95 -15.39 15.94
C VAL A 346 21.29 -16.09 17.12
N GLN A 347 21.05 -17.41 17.02
CA GLN A 347 20.45 -18.20 18.11
C GLN A 347 21.28 -18.15 19.39
N LYS A 348 22.58 -18.25 19.29
CA LYS A 348 23.49 -18.18 20.44
C LYS A 348 23.47 -16.79 21.07
N MET A 349 23.63 -15.74 20.28
CA MET A 349 23.63 -14.36 20.75
C MET A 349 22.34 -13.98 21.46
N VAL A 350 21.20 -14.29 20.85
CA VAL A 350 19.87 -14.05 21.46
C VAL A 350 19.72 -14.81 22.77
N PHE A 351 20.16 -16.07 22.81
CA PHE A 351 20.11 -16.88 24.01
C PHE A 351 20.96 -16.28 25.15
N ASP A 352 22.21 -15.94 24.87
CA ASP A 352 23.15 -15.46 25.89
C ASP A 352 22.71 -14.08 26.43
N VAL A 353 22.33 -13.17 25.55
CA VAL A 353 21.90 -11.82 25.92
C VAL A 353 20.61 -11.83 26.73
N LEU A 354 19.59 -12.54 26.25
CA LEU A 354 18.28 -12.56 26.95
C LEU A 354 18.34 -13.37 28.25
N THR A 355 19.19 -14.39 28.35
CA THR A 355 19.40 -15.10 29.62
C THR A 355 19.94 -14.13 30.68
N LYS A 356 20.97 -13.37 30.34
CA LYS A 356 21.54 -12.34 31.23
C LYS A 356 20.50 -11.28 31.59
N TYR A 357 19.78 -10.78 30.58
CA TYR A 357 18.73 -9.76 30.80
C TYR A 357 17.66 -10.26 31.77
N PHE A 358 17.19 -11.50 31.65
CA PHE A 358 16.17 -12.08 32.53
C PHE A 358 16.66 -12.26 33.96
N GLU A 359 17.94 -12.56 34.14
CA GLU A 359 18.57 -12.63 35.47
C GLU A 359 18.65 -11.25 36.14
N GLU A 360 18.97 -10.21 35.35
CA GLU A 360 19.10 -8.83 35.83
C GLU A 360 17.74 -8.15 36.02
N ASN A 361 16.68 -8.59 35.30
CA ASN A 361 15.35 -7.97 35.28
C ASN A 361 14.22 -8.98 35.59
N PRO A 362 14.18 -9.55 36.82
CA PRO A 362 13.27 -10.66 37.16
C PRO A 362 11.79 -10.29 37.12
N ILE A 363 11.42 -9.01 37.30
CA ILE A 363 10.02 -8.54 37.23
C ILE A 363 9.52 -8.64 35.78
N GLU A 364 10.28 -8.13 34.82
CA GLU A 364 9.95 -8.15 33.41
C GLU A 364 9.99 -9.57 32.83
N ALA A 365 11.01 -10.34 33.21
CA ALA A 365 11.10 -11.74 32.83
C ALA A 365 9.89 -12.56 33.30
N ARG A 366 9.38 -12.27 34.51
CA ARG A 366 8.14 -12.90 35.03
C ARG A 366 6.92 -12.46 34.23
N ALA A 367 6.80 -11.17 33.88
CA ALA A 367 5.65 -10.69 33.09
C ALA A 367 5.60 -11.36 31.69
N ILE A 368 6.76 -11.52 31.06
CA ILE A 368 6.89 -12.24 29.76
C ILE A 368 6.53 -13.74 29.95
N MET A 369 7.04 -14.37 31.01
CA MET A 369 6.71 -15.77 31.34
C MET A 369 5.21 -15.95 31.54
N ASP A 370 4.57 -15.08 32.36
CA ASP A 370 3.15 -15.17 32.68
C ASP A 370 2.29 -15.01 31.41
N LYS A 371 2.72 -14.13 30.47
CA LYS A 371 2.06 -13.96 29.17
C LYS A 371 2.16 -15.22 28.33
N ALA A 372 3.36 -15.83 28.21
CA ALA A 372 3.53 -17.07 27.45
C ALA A 372 2.75 -18.24 28.04
N LEU A 373 2.69 -18.35 29.37
CA LEU A 373 1.85 -19.35 30.07
C LEU A 373 0.35 -19.12 29.84
N MET A 374 -0.08 -17.85 29.79
CA MET A 374 -1.47 -17.49 29.50
C MET A 374 -1.84 -17.86 28.06
N ALA A 375 -0.97 -17.60 27.11
CA ALA A 375 -1.15 -17.98 25.70
C ALA A 375 -1.26 -19.50 25.55
N ALA A 376 -0.35 -20.27 26.17
CA ALA A 376 -0.37 -21.73 26.15
C ALA A 376 -1.68 -22.31 26.72
N ARG A 377 -2.16 -21.75 27.85
CA ARG A 377 -3.46 -22.14 28.42
C ARG A 377 -4.63 -21.83 27.49
N GLY A 378 -4.60 -20.66 26.84
CA GLY A 378 -5.59 -20.28 25.86
C GLY A 378 -5.64 -21.26 24.67
N ARG A 379 -4.47 -21.61 24.14
CA ARG A 379 -4.33 -22.58 23.04
C ARG A 379 -4.81 -23.99 23.47
N GLU A 380 -4.43 -24.48 24.67
CA GLU A 380 -4.91 -25.77 25.18
C GLU A 380 -6.43 -25.79 25.39
N ALA A 381 -7.00 -24.71 25.92
CA ALA A 381 -8.44 -24.56 26.07
C ALA A 381 -9.16 -24.58 24.72
N ALA A 382 -8.61 -23.90 23.72
CA ALA A 382 -9.10 -23.89 22.34
C ALA A 382 -9.02 -25.32 21.72
N LYS A 383 -7.92 -26.03 21.95
CA LYS A 383 -7.77 -27.42 21.49
C LYS A 383 -8.81 -28.36 22.14
N LYS A 384 -9.01 -28.26 23.45
CA LYS A 384 -10.03 -29.05 24.17
C LYS A 384 -11.43 -28.74 23.65
N ALA A 385 -11.75 -27.48 23.38
CA ALA A 385 -13.02 -27.06 22.80
C ALA A 385 -13.23 -27.67 21.41
N ARG A 386 -12.19 -27.66 20.56
CA ARG A 386 -12.22 -28.32 19.23
C ARG A 386 -12.42 -29.84 19.34
N ASP A 387 -11.68 -30.51 20.21
CA ASP A 387 -11.78 -31.95 20.39
C ASP A 387 -13.17 -32.37 20.90
N LEU A 388 -13.80 -31.56 21.75
CA LEU A 388 -15.17 -31.77 22.22
C LEU A 388 -16.20 -31.57 21.09
N THR A 389 -15.96 -30.59 20.20
CA THR A 389 -16.79 -30.37 19.03
C THR A 389 -16.63 -31.51 18.03
N ARG A 390 -15.41 -31.96 17.75
CA ARG A 390 -15.11 -33.13 16.89
C ARG A 390 -15.74 -34.43 17.45
N LYS A 391 -15.71 -34.67 18.76
CA LYS A 391 -16.37 -35.83 19.37
C LYS A 391 -17.88 -35.78 19.22
N LYS A 392 -18.50 -34.60 19.24
CA LYS A 392 -19.92 -34.41 18.91
C LYS A 392 -20.22 -34.61 17.44
N GLU A 393 -19.29 -34.17 16.55
CA GLU A 393 -19.41 -34.28 15.08
C GLU A 393 -19.08 -35.69 14.57
N SER A 394 -18.19 -36.44 15.24
CA SER A 394 -17.91 -37.84 14.89
C SER A 394 -19.09 -38.78 15.15
N MET A 395 -20.12 -38.35 15.90
CA MET A 395 -21.40 -39.03 15.98
C MET A 395 -22.38 -38.59 14.89
N SER A 396 -22.08 -37.54 14.09
CA SER A 396 -22.79 -37.15 12.87
C SER A 396 -21.79 -37.04 11.74
N VAL A 397 -21.63 -38.14 11.00
CA VAL A 397 -20.73 -38.26 9.86
C VAL A 397 -20.93 -37.09 8.91
N GLY A 398 -19.91 -36.16 8.80
CA GLY A 398 -19.68 -35.36 7.62
C GLY A 398 -20.72 -34.30 7.26
N THR A 399 -21.43 -33.66 8.18
CA THR A 399 -22.39 -32.62 7.83
C THR A 399 -21.71 -31.24 7.65
N LEU A 400 -21.70 -30.77 6.42
CA LEU A 400 -21.44 -29.38 6.08
C LEU A 400 -22.38 -28.42 6.86
N PRO A 401 -22.01 -27.16 7.10
CA PRO A 401 -22.88 -26.20 7.77
C PRO A 401 -24.28 -26.18 7.15
N GLY A 402 -25.34 -26.28 7.96
CA GLY A 402 -26.70 -26.31 7.43
C GLY A 402 -27.13 -25.09 6.62
N LYS A 403 -26.36 -23.98 6.74
CA LYS A 403 -26.56 -22.78 5.95
C LYS A 403 -25.83 -22.81 4.60
N LEU A 404 -24.82 -23.67 4.42
CA LEU A 404 -24.06 -23.77 3.19
C LEU A 404 -24.93 -24.42 2.10
N ALA A 405 -25.12 -23.68 1.00
CA ALA A 405 -25.61 -24.28 -0.23
C ALA A 405 -24.39 -24.69 -1.08
N ASP A 406 -23.93 -25.93 -0.90
CA ASP A 406 -22.72 -26.44 -1.58
C ASP A 406 -22.91 -26.60 -3.08
N CYS A 407 -21.80 -26.66 -3.83
CA CYS A 407 -21.79 -26.97 -5.27
C CYS A 407 -21.66 -28.49 -5.51
N GLN A 408 -21.94 -28.92 -6.74
CA GLN A 408 -21.86 -30.32 -7.13
C GLN A 408 -20.41 -30.76 -7.39
N SER A 409 -19.60 -29.87 -7.93
CA SER A 409 -18.17 -30.12 -8.21
C SER A 409 -17.42 -30.41 -6.91
N LYS A 410 -16.45 -31.32 -7.02
CA LYS A 410 -15.46 -31.62 -5.97
C LYS A 410 -14.06 -31.18 -6.36
N ASP A 411 -13.89 -30.62 -7.56
CA ASP A 411 -12.64 -30.03 -8.00
C ASP A 411 -12.49 -28.61 -7.43
N PRO A 412 -11.51 -28.35 -6.55
CA PRO A 412 -11.32 -27.04 -5.94
C PRO A 412 -11.00 -25.93 -6.96
N ILE A 413 -10.36 -26.29 -8.08
CA ILE A 413 -9.89 -25.32 -9.10
C ILE A 413 -11.06 -24.61 -9.75
N ILE A 414 -12.14 -25.32 -10.04
CA ILE A 414 -13.34 -24.75 -10.68
C ILE A 414 -14.39 -24.32 -9.68
N SER A 415 -14.29 -24.78 -8.43
CA SER A 415 -15.29 -24.51 -7.38
C SER A 415 -15.11 -23.13 -6.75
N GLU A 416 -16.22 -22.43 -6.58
CA GLU A 416 -16.27 -21.06 -6.03
C GLU A 416 -17.16 -21.04 -4.78
N LEU A 417 -16.71 -20.35 -3.73
CA LEU A 417 -17.50 -20.08 -2.52
C LEU A 417 -17.83 -18.59 -2.42
N TYR A 418 -19.10 -18.26 -2.44
CA TYR A 418 -19.59 -16.91 -2.15
C TYR A 418 -19.89 -16.77 -0.67
N LEU A 419 -19.24 -15.85 0.01
CA LEU A 419 -19.57 -15.37 1.34
C LEU A 419 -20.50 -14.16 1.18
N VAL A 420 -21.78 -14.34 1.48
CA VAL A 420 -22.83 -13.37 1.15
C VAL A 420 -23.37 -12.74 2.42
N GLU A 421 -23.45 -11.42 2.42
CA GLU A 421 -24.04 -10.68 3.53
C GLU A 421 -25.55 -10.87 3.60
N GLY A 422 -26.01 -11.33 4.77
CA GLY A 422 -27.42 -11.46 5.08
C GLY A 422 -28.14 -12.64 4.42
N ASP A 423 -29.28 -13.00 5.03
CA ASP A 423 -30.10 -14.11 4.55
C ASP A 423 -30.90 -13.73 3.28
N SER A 424 -31.23 -12.44 3.07
CA SER A 424 -31.98 -11.95 1.91
C SER A 424 -31.16 -12.09 0.62
N ALA A 425 -29.96 -11.46 0.57
CA ALA A 425 -29.07 -11.57 -0.57
C ALA A 425 -28.59 -13.03 -0.76
N GLY A 426 -28.32 -13.75 0.36
CA GLY A 426 -28.03 -15.17 0.35
C GLY A 426 -29.13 -16.01 -0.29
N GLY A 427 -30.40 -15.65 -0.11
CA GLY A 427 -31.55 -16.30 -0.76
C GLY A 427 -31.58 -16.11 -2.25
N SER A 428 -31.41 -14.87 -2.74
CA SER A 428 -31.30 -14.55 -4.15
C SER A 428 -30.08 -15.23 -4.82
N ALA A 429 -28.93 -15.21 -4.14
CA ALA A 429 -27.73 -15.86 -4.62
C ALA A 429 -27.86 -17.38 -4.74
N LYS A 430 -28.53 -18.04 -3.76
CA LYS A 430 -28.81 -19.49 -3.81
C LYS A 430 -29.70 -19.88 -4.99
N GLN A 431 -30.64 -19.01 -5.38
CA GLN A 431 -31.52 -19.24 -6.51
C GLN A 431 -30.84 -18.94 -7.84
N GLY A 432 -30.06 -17.86 -7.93
CA GLY A 432 -29.42 -17.40 -9.15
C GLY A 432 -28.12 -18.13 -9.53
N ARG A 433 -27.45 -18.81 -8.58
CA ARG A 433 -26.13 -19.43 -8.79
C ARG A 433 -26.12 -20.58 -9.81
N ASP A 434 -24.98 -20.84 -10.41
CA ASP A 434 -24.71 -22.13 -11.04
C ASP A 434 -24.40 -23.19 -9.96
N ARG A 435 -25.28 -24.17 -9.86
CA ARG A 435 -25.18 -25.23 -8.83
C ARG A 435 -24.02 -26.20 -9.10
N VAL A 436 -23.46 -26.21 -10.30
CA VAL A 436 -22.37 -27.12 -10.65
C VAL A 436 -21.09 -26.72 -9.91
N PHE A 437 -20.73 -25.43 -9.90
CA PHE A 437 -19.45 -25.00 -9.37
C PHE A 437 -19.54 -23.87 -8.32
N GLN A 438 -20.70 -23.26 -8.09
CA GLN A 438 -20.87 -22.17 -7.12
C GLN A 438 -21.54 -22.63 -5.84
N ALA A 439 -20.88 -22.40 -4.71
CA ALA A 439 -21.42 -22.58 -3.36
C ALA A 439 -21.74 -21.24 -2.71
N ILE A 440 -22.78 -21.19 -1.88
CA ILE A 440 -23.21 -19.97 -1.18
C ILE A 440 -23.24 -20.21 0.33
N LEU A 441 -22.54 -19.38 1.08
CA LEU A 441 -22.59 -19.33 2.54
C LEU A 441 -23.08 -17.94 2.98
N PRO A 442 -24.34 -17.80 3.40
CA PRO A 442 -24.84 -16.54 3.96
C PRO A 442 -24.25 -16.30 5.36
N LEU A 443 -23.85 -15.08 5.62
CA LEU A 443 -23.34 -14.63 6.92
C LEU A 443 -24.44 -13.83 7.66
N LYS A 444 -24.60 -14.05 8.96
CA LYS A 444 -25.55 -13.28 9.78
C LYS A 444 -24.92 -12.00 10.32
N GLY A 445 -24.93 -10.94 9.51
CA GLY A 445 -24.42 -9.63 9.92
C GLY A 445 -22.91 -9.61 10.17
N LYS A 446 -22.46 -8.69 11.01
CA LYS A 446 -21.04 -8.48 11.32
C LYS A 446 -20.45 -9.69 12.05
N ILE A 447 -19.39 -10.26 11.51
CA ILE A 447 -18.65 -11.35 12.17
C ILE A 447 -17.82 -10.80 13.34
N LEU A 448 -17.35 -11.70 14.20
CA LEU A 448 -16.46 -11.33 15.30
C LEU A 448 -15.17 -10.71 14.76
N ASN A 449 -14.79 -9.55 15.30
CA ASN A 449 -13.50 -8.95 15.04
C ASN A 449 -12.38 -9.82 15.66
N VAL A 450 -11.63 -10.51 14.80
CA VAL A 450 -10.58 -11.45 15.22
C VAL A 450 -9.31 -10.76 15.69
N GLU A 451 -9.11 -9.49 15.36
CA GLU A 451 -7.99 -8.70 15.84
C GLU A 451 -8.05 -8.48 17.36
N LYS A 452 -9.28 -8.31 17.88
CA LYS A 452 -9.56 -8.07 19.31
C LYS A 452 -9.91 -9.33 20.11
N ALA A 453 -9.96 -10.48 19.47
CA ALA A 453 -10.50 -11.69 20.10
C ALA A 453 -9.45 -12.79 20.24
N ARG A 454 -9.40 -13.42 21.39
CA ARG A 454 -8.60 -14.62 21.61
C ARG A 454 -9.14 -15.80 20.80
N LEU A 455 -8.26 -16.71 20.41
CA LEU A 455 -8.59 -17.88 19.58
C LEU A 455 -9.74 -18.72 20.16
N ASP A 456 -9.85 -18.83 21.49
CA ASP A 456 -10.94 -19.58 22.13
C ASP A 456 -12.32 -18.91 21.92
N LYS A 457 -12.39 -17.59 21.85
CA LYS A 457 -13.61 -16.83 21.50
C LYS A 457 -13.92 -16.94 20.00
N ILE A 458 -12.88 -16.85 19.16
CA ILE A 458 -12.99 -16.97 17.71
C ILE A 458 -13.62 -18.31 17.34
N LEU A 459 -13.12 -19.39 17.93
CA LEU A 459 -13.63 -20.75 17.72
C LEU A 459 -15.01 -21.02 18.35
N LYS A 460 -15.54 -20.12 19.18
CA LYS A 460 -16.93 -20.18 19.68
C LYS A 460 -17.93 -19.48 18.75
N SER A 461 -17.47 -18.60 17.88
CA SER A 461 -18.32 -17.91 16.90
C SER A 461 -18.84 -18.88 15.85
N ASP A 462 -20.17 -18.98 15.73
CA ASP A 462 -20.81 -19.90 14.79
C ASP A 462 -20.53 -19.51 13.33
N GLU A 463 -20.45 -18.22 13.01
CA GLU A 463 -20.15 -17.76 11.64
C GLU A 463 -18.73 -18.16 11.23
N ILE A 464 -17.75 -17.99 12.15
CA ILE A 464 -16.35 -18.39 11.87
C ILE A 464 -16.23 -19.92 11.77
N LYS A 465 -16.90 -20.69 12.64
CA LYS A 465 -16.95 -22.15 12.52
C LYS A 465 -17.52 -22.59 11.18
N ASN A 466 -18.63 -21.98 10.77
CA ASN A 466 -19.25 -22.29 9.49
C ASN A 466 -18.31 -22.03 8.31
N MET A 467 -17.55 -20.92 8.34
CA MET A 467 -16.55 -20.62 7.32
C MET A 467 -15.41 -21.66 7.31
N ILE A 468 -14.81 -21.95 8.47
CA ILE A 468 -13.72 -22.94 8.59
C ILE A 468 -14.18 -24.31 8.09
N THR A 469 -15.41 -24.74 8.49
CA THR A 469 -15.97 -26.03 8.05
C THR A 469 -16.28 -26.04 6.55
N ALA A 470 -16.80 -24.94 6.01
CA ALA A 470 -17.06 -24.81 4.57
C ALA A 470 -15.77 -24.88 3.75
N LEU A 471 -14.72 -24.18 4.18
CA LEU A 471 -13.41 -24.15 3.49
C LEU A 471 -12.69 -25.51 3.55
N GLY A 472 -12.81 -26.24 4.67
CA GLY A 472 -12.26 -27.59 4.83
C GLY A 472 -10.75 -27.66 5.05
N CYS A 473 -10.03 -26.51 5.05
CA CYS A 473 -8.57 -26.45 5.15
C CYS A 473 -8.03 -26.36 6.59
N GLY A 474 -8.90 -26.33 7.62
CA GLY A 474 -8.48 -26.13 9.01
C GLY A 474 -8.09 -24.69 9.33
N ILE A 475 -7.48 -24.47 10.51
CA ILE A 475 -7.03 -23.16 10.99
C ILE A 475 -5.85 -23.32 11.96
N GLY A 476 -4.91 -22.38 11.98
CA GLY A 476 -3.71 -22.42 12.83
C GLY A 476 -2.84 -23.63 12.50
N ASP A 477 -2.39 -24.40 13.53
CA ASP A 477 -1.52 -25.56 13.36
C ASP A 477 -2.09 -26.68 12.48
N GLU A 478 -3.41 -26.71 12.27
CA GLU A 478 -4.07 -27.72 11.44
C GLU A 478 -4.36 -27.22 10.02
N PHE A 479 -3.93 -26.00 9.70
CA PHE A 479 -4.14 -25.43 8.38
C PHE A 479 -3.36 -26.22 7.31
N ASP A 480 -4.10 -26.69 6.29
CA ASP A 480 -3.57 -27.42 5.18
C ASP A 480 -4.18 -26.84 3.88
N ALA A 481 -3.38 -26.11 3.13
CA ALA A 481 -3.81 -25.46 1.90
C ALA A 481 -4.29 -26.46 0.82
N GLU A 482 -3.75 -27.69 0.81
CA GLU A 482 -4.14 -28.71 -0.16
C GLU A 482 -5.55 -29.23 0.05
N LYS A 483 -6.10 -29.05 1.26
CA LYS A 483 -7.48 -29.41 1.60
C LYS A 483 -8.50 -28.34 1.32
N LEU A 484 -8.09 -27.19 0.80
CA LEU A 484 -9.00 -26.10 0.47
C LEU A 484 -10.01 -26.57 -0.60
N ARG A 485 -11.30 -26.43 -0.29
CA ARG A 485 -12.39 -26.91 -1.14
C ARG A 485 -12.75 -25.99 -2.30
N TYR A 486 -12.35 -24.73 -2.24
CA TYR A 486 -12.69 -23.70 -3.22
C TYR A 486 -11.48 -22.83 -3.50
N HIS A 487 -11.00 -22.79 -4.74
CA HIS A 487 -9.88 -21.94 -5.13
C HIS A 487 -10.31 -20.50 -5.50
N LYS A 488 -11.64 -20.23 -5.47
CA LYS A 488 -12.14 -18.85 -5.51
C LYS A 488 -13.11 -18.65 -4.35
N ILE A 489 -12.71 -17.81 -3.41
CA ILE A 489 -13.52 -17.37 -2.27
C ILE A 489 -13.91 -15.93 -2.55
N ILE A 490 -15.19 -15.69 -2.77
CA ILE A 490 -15.71 -14.41 -3.25
C ILE A 490 -16.53 -13.79 -2.13
N ILE A 491 -16.05 -12.66 -1.62
CA ILE A 491 -16.77 -11.84 -0.64
C ILE A 491 -17.77 -10.97 -1.40
N MET A 492 -19.04 -11.09 -1.06
CA MET A 492 -20.13 -10.37 -1.70
C MET A 492 -21.02 -9.72 -0.63
N THR A 493 -20.80 -8.41 -0.45
CA THR A 493 -21.47 -7.56 0.56
C THR A 493 -22.20 -6.42 -0.10
N ASP A 494 -23.09 -5.77 0.64
CA ASP A 494 -23.77 -4.57 0.19
C ASP A 494 -22.80 -3.42 -0.06
N ALA A 495 -23.17 -2.47 -0.92
CA ALA A 495 -22.35 -1.32 -1.28
C ALA A 495 -22.56 -0.14 -0.31
N ASP A 496 -22.64 -0.43 0.98
CA ASP A 496 -22.79 0.56 2.05
C ASP A 496 -21.68 0.45 3.10
N VAL A 497 -21.75 1.28 4.13
CA VAL A 497 -20.72 1.33 5.20
C VAL A 497 -20.68 0.04 6.01
N ASP A 498 -21.81 -0.64 6.21
CA ASP A 498 -21.88 -1.91 6.93
C ASP A 498 -21.26 -3.04 6.12
N GLY A 499 -21.55 -3.08 4.80
CA GLY A 499 -20.93 -4.04 3.89
C GLY A 499 -19.41 -3.86 3.80
N SER A 500 -18.92 -2.63 3.74
CA SER A 500 -17.48 -2.32 3.78
C SER A 500 -16.84 -2.78 5.09
N HIS A 501 -17.53 -2.62 6.22
CA HIS A 501 -17.07 -3.12 7.51
C HIS A 501 -17.01 -4.65 7.55
N ILE A 502 -18.01 -5.34 7.00
CA ILE A 502 -18.03 -6.82 6.90
C ILE A 502 -16.87 -7.31 6.02
N GLN A 503 -16.59 -6.63 4.88
CA GLN A 503 -15.42 -6.93 4.05
C GLN A 503 -14.13 -6.84 4.87
N THR A 504 -13.95 -5.75 5.61
CA THR A 504 -12.76 -5.54 6.45
C THR A 504 -12.61 -6.62 7.52
N LEU A 505 -13.71 -7.01 8.20
CA LEU A 505 -13.71 -8.09 9.18
C LEU A 505 -13.32 -9.44 8.56
N LEU A 506 -13.85 -9.76 7.37
CA LEU A 506 -13.53 -10.99 6.64
C LEU A 506 -12.07 -10.99 6.17
N LEU A 507 -11.59 -9.90 5.60
CA LEU A 507 -10.20 -9.76 5.18
C LEU A 507 -9.26 -9.89 6.38
N THR A 508 -9.59 -9.31 7.53
CA THR A 508 -8.84 -9.48 8.79
C THR A 508 -8.75 -10.95 9.18
N PHE A 509 -9.89 -11.69 9.12
CA PHE A 509 -9.92 -13.11 9.42
C PHE A 509 -9.04 -13.94 8.47
N PHE A 510 -9.14 -13.72 7.16
CA PHE A 510 -8.33 -14.42 6.18
C PHE A 510 -6.84 -14.07 6.33
N PHE A 511 -6.50 -12.81 6.52
CA PHE A 511 -5.13 -12.37 6.70
C PHE A 511 -4.47 -12.95 7.96
N ARG A 512 -5.17 -12.93 9.11
CA ARG A 512 -4.61 -13.40 10.39
C ARG A 512 -4.55 -14.91 10.54
N PHE A 513 -5.53 -15.64 10.01
CA PHE A 513 -5.69 -17.07 10.29
C PHE A 513 -5.55 -17.98 9.08
N LEU A 514 -5.66 -17.45 7.87
CA LEU A 514 -5.62 -18.18 6.61
C LEU A 514 -4.73 -17.44 5.58
N ASN A 515 -3.58 -16.91 6.03
CA ASN A 515 -2.71 -16.04 5.23
C ASN A 515 -2.33 -16.69 3.88
N LYS A 516 -1.97 -17.98 3.88
CA LYS A 516 -1.64 -18.71 2.64
C LYS A 516 -2.79 -18.77 1.61
N VAL A 517 -4.05 -18.67 2.05
CA VAL A 517 -5.20 -18.58 1.13
C VAL A 517 -5.19 -17.24 0.41
N VAL A 518 -4.74 -16.16 1.09
CA VAL A 518 -4.58 -14.84 0.49
C VAL A 518 -3.35 -14.81 -0.41
N GLU A 519 -2.18 -15.26 0.07
CA GLU A 519 -0.92 -15.34 -0.68
C GLU A 519 -1.05 -16.15 -1.98
N ASN A 520 -1.83 -17.24 -1.95
CA ASN A 520 -2.13 -18.03 -3.14
C ASN A 520 -3.17 -17.37 -4.07
N GLY A 521 -3.67 -16.19 -3.74
CA GLY A 521 -4.59 -15.44 -4.59
C GLY A 521 -5.98 -16.04 -4.72
N HIS A 522 -6.49 -16.68 -3.66
CA HIS A 522 -7.82 -17.32 -3.67
C HIS A 522 -8.95 -16.39 -3.21
N ILE A 523 -8.65 -15.16 -2.73
CA ILE A 523 -9.65 -14.21 -2.20
C ILE A 523 -10.02 -13.18 -3.25
N TYR A 524 -11.31 -12.95 -3.41
CA TYR A 524 -11.86 -11.98 -4.35
C TYR A 524 -12.98 -11.18 -3.69
N LEU A 525 -13.14 -9.92 -4.13
CA LEU A 525 -14.30 -9.08 -3.82
C LEU A 525 -15.20 -8.99 -5.06
N ALA A 526 -16.46 -9.31 -4.90
CA ALA A 526 -17.45 -9.06 -5.94
C ALA A 526 -17.72 -7.56 -6.08
N GLN A 527 -17.86 -7.10 -7.31
CA GLN A 527 -18.17 -5.71 -7.64
C GLN A 527 -19.52 -5.64 -8.33
N PRO A 528 -20.64 -5.66 -7.59
CA PRO A 528 -21.96 -5.50 -8.16
C PRO A 528 -22.14 -4.10 -8.76
N PRO A 529 -22.99 -3.92 -9.77
CA PRO A 529 -23.28 -2.60 -10.33
C PRO A 529 -24.09 -1.76 -9.35
N LEU A 530 -23.81 -0.46 -9.29
CA LEU A 530 -24.54 0.48 -8.44
C LEU A 530 -25.79 1.05 -9.12
N TYR A 531 -25.84 1.03 -10.45
CA TYR A 531 -26.94 1.63 -11.20
C TYR A 531 -27.50 0.68 -12.26
N ARG A 532 -28.82 0.76 -12.44
CA ARG A 532 -29.55 0.13 -13.51
C ARG A 532 -30.26 1.19 -14.32
N TYR A 533 -29.98 1.23 -15.62
CA TYR A 533 -30.69 2.08 -16.59
C TYR A 533 -31.62 1.21 -17.45
N LYS A 534 -32.88 1.57 -17.52
CA LYS A 534 -33.88 0.85 -18.32
C LYS A 534 -34.66 1.83 -19.19
N LYS A 535 -34.65 1.60 -20.52
CA LYS A 535 -35.44 2.35 -21.48
C LYS A 535 -36.12 1.38 -22.45
N GLY A 536 -37.42 1.23 -22.34
CA GLY A 536 -38.19 0.24 -23.09
C GLY A 536 -37.75 -1.18 -22.78
N LYS A 537 -37.25 -1.90 -23.79
CA LYS A 537 -36.68 -3.28 -23.62
C LYS A 537 -35.21 -3.30 -23.33
N LYS A 538 -34.49 -2.19 -23.46
CA LYS A 538 -33.04 -2.08 -23.20
C LYS A 538 -32.80 -1.89 -21.71
N GLU A 539 -31.99 -2.75 -21.13
CA GLU A 539 -31.58 -2.73 -19.75
C GLU A 539 -30.07 -2.81 -19.69
N ILE A 540 -29.43 -1.89 -18.93
CA ILE A 540 -27.98 -1.78 -18.82
C ILE A 540 -27.64 -1.58 -17.35
N TYR A 541 -26.59 -2.29 -16.89
CA TYR A 541 -26.07 -2.18 -15.56
C TYR A 541 -24.74 -1.42 -15.59
N LEU A 542 -24.61 -0.42 -14.71
CA LEU A 542 -23.50 0.50 -14.67
C LEU A 542 -22.83 0.43 -13.30
N LYS A 543 -21.52 0.38 -13.32
CA LYS A 543 -20.68 0.06 -12.18
C LYS A 543 -20.77 1.13 -11.07
N ASP A 544 -20.70 2.40 -11.46
CA ASP A 544 -20.59 3.55 -10.56
C ASP A 544 -21.24 4.79 -11.19
N GLU A 545 -21.23 5.92 -10.48
CA GLU A 545 -21.80 7.18 -10.93
C GLU A 545 -21.06 7.74 -12.15
N LYS A 546 -19.74 7.53 -12.24
CA LYS A 546 -18.96 7.94 -13.40
C LYS A 546 -19.42 7.23 -14.66
N ALA A 547 -19.56 5.90 -14.59
CA ALA A 547 -20.07 5.10 -15.70
C ALA A 547 -21.52 5.48 -16.10
N LEU A 548 -22.35 5.86 -15.10
CA LEU A 548 -23.70 6.37 -15.38
C LEU A 548 -23.64 7.70 -16.14
N ASN A 549 -22.81 8.63 -15.68
CA ASN A 549 -22.70 9.95 -16.32
C ASN A 549 -22.15 9.83 -17.75
N GLU A 550 -21.11 9.03 -17.97
CA GLU A 550 -20.56 8.75 -19.30
C GLU A 550 -21.63 8.14 -20.22
N PHE A 551 -22.38 7.17 -19.73
CA PHE A 551 -23.46 6.53 -20.49
C PHE A 551 -24.61 7.50 -20.82
N LEU A 552 -24.97 8.40 -19.88
CA LEU A 552 -26.00 9.42 -20.12
C LEU A 552 -25.55 10.40 -21.19
N ILE A 553 -24.28 10.80 -21.19
CA ILE A 553 -23.72 11.67 -22.23
C ILE A 553 -23.79 10.97 -23.60
N GLU A 554 -23.29 9.73 -23.70
CA GLU A 554 -23.29 8.96 -24.95
C GLU A 554 -24.70 8.71 -25.49
N THR A 555 -25.71 8.57 -24.62
CA THR A 555 -27.10 8.25 -25.01
C THR A 555 -27.91 9.51 -25.30
N GLY A 556 -27.58 10.64 -24.66
CA GLY A 556 -28.39 11.87 -24.76
C GLY A 556 -27.87 12.88 -25.77
N ILE A 557 -26.74 12.65 -26.39
CA ILE A 557 -26.05 13.60 -27.28
C ILE A 557 -26.76 13.79 -28.63
N GLU A 558 -27.66 12.89 -29.00
CA GLU A 558 -28.33 12.93 -30.31
C GLU A 558 -29.16 14.23 -30.49
N GLY A 559 -28.80 15.03 -31.48
CA GLY A 559 -29.46 16.32 -31.79
C GLY A 559 -28.94 17.52 -30.99
N VAL A 560 -27.82 17.37 -30.27
CA VAL A 560 -27.14 18.46 -29.54
C VAL A 560 -25.87 18.85 -30.28
N ASP A 561 -25.71 20.15 -30.56
CA ASP A 561 -24.53 20.72 -31.20
C ASP A 561 -23.97 21.86 -30.34
N ILE A 562 -22.64 21.98 -30.26
CA ILE A 562 -21.96 23.13 -29.67
C ILE A 562 -21.13 23.80 -30.75
N GLU A 563 -21.32 25.10 -30.91
CA GLU A 563 -20.58 25.91 -31.88
C GLU A 563 -19.08 25.83 -31.61
N GLY A 564 -18.28 25.42 -32.59
CA GLY A 564 -16.83 25.27 -32.48
C GLY A 564 -16.34 23.87 -32.10
N ILE A 565 -17.19 22.87 -31.80
CA ILE A 565 -16.81 21.48 -31.51
C ILE A 565 -17.37 20.53 -32.56
N GLY A 566 -16.51 19.71 -33.15
CA GLY A 566 -16.95 18.64 -34.05
C GLY A 566 -17.69 17.52 -33.29
N SER A 567 -18.68 16.90 -33.96
CA SER A 567 -19.52 15.84 -33.34
C SER A 567 -18.71 14.67 -32.77
N ALA A 568 -17.51 14.37 -33.29
CA ALA A 568 -16.64 13.32 -32.78
C ALA A 568 -15.97 13.72 -31.45
N ASP A 569 -15.69 15.01 -31.26
CA ASP A 569 -14.99 15.51 -30.06
C ASP A 569 -15.96 15.93 -28.96
N LEU A 570 -17.26 16.05 -29.30
CA LEU A 570 -18.30 16.55 -28.40
C LEU A 570 -18.51 15.63 -27.19
N ILE A 571 -18.45 14.30 -27.35
CA ILE A 571 -18.56 13.34 -26.25
C ILE A 571 -17.42 13.52 -25.26
N ASP A 572 -16.19 13.57 -25.75
CA ASP A 572 -15.02 13.73 -24.91
C ASP A 572 -14.97 15.09 -24.20
N PHE A 573 -15.46 16.12 -24.89
CA PHE A 573 -15.61 17.44 -24.30
C PHE A 573 -16.63 17.45 -23.16
N LEU A 574 -17.84 16.88 -23.38
CA LEU A 574 -18.86 16.80 -22.34
C LEU A 574 -18.44 15.92 -21.15
N LYS A 575 -17.61 14.90 -21.36
CA LYS A 575 -16.99 14.14 -20.26
C LYS A 575 -16.07 15.03 -19.40
N ILE A 576 -15.33 15.95 -20.01
CA ILE A 576 -14.48 16.92 -19.29
C ILE A 576 -15.37 17.90 -18.51
N VAL A 577 -16.45 18.39 -19.10
CA VAL A 577 -17.43 19.28 -18.43
C VAL A 577 -18.12 18.58 -17.25
N ALA A 578 -18.47 17.30 -17.42
CA ALA A 578 -19.05 16.50 -16.34
C ALA A 578 -18.08 16.30 -15.17
N ALA A 579 -16.79 16.07 -15.47
CA ALA A 579 -15.75 16.02 -14.45
C ALA A 579 -15.61 17.35 -13.71
N TYR A 580 -15.57 18.48 -14.43
CA TYR A 580 -15.54 19.82 -13.83
C TYR A 580 -16.74 20.05 -12.89
N ARG A 581 -17.95 19.75 -13.34
CA ARG A 581 -19.17 19.85 -12.52
C ARG A 581 -19.10 18.98 -11.26
N SER A 582 -18.53 17.79 -11.38
CA SER A 582 -18.33 16.89 -10.21
C SER A 582 -17.39 17.49 -9.18
N VAL A 583 -16.26 18.04 -9.62
CA VAL A 583 -15.28 18.70 -8.74
C VAL A 583 -15.89 19.94 -8.08
N LEU A 584 -16.65 20.75 -8.83
CA LEU A 584 -17.36 21.89 -8.25
C LEU A 584 -18.37 21.49 -7.17
N LYS A 585 -19.12 20.41 -7.35
CA LYS A 585 -20.03 19.90 -6.32
C LYS A 585 -19.30 19.43 -5.05
N GLU A 586 -18.10 18.88 -5.19
CA GLU A 586 -17.28 18.52 -4.02
C GLU A 586 -16.69 19.76 -3.32
N LEU A 587 -16.32 20.78 -4.09
CA LEU A 587 -15.91 22.09 -3.53
C LEU A 587 -17.05 22.75 -2.76
N GLU A 588 -18.29 22.70 -3.29
CA GLU A 588 -19.49 23.23 -2.63
C GLU A 588 -19.74 22.60 -1.25
N LYS A 589 -19.48 21.31 -1.09
CA LYS A 589 -19.61 20.64 0.22
C LYS A 589 -18.56 21.08 1.25
N ARG A 590 -17.44 21.57 0.79
CA ARG A 590 -16.28 21.91 1.65
C ARG A 590 -16.11 23.41 1.89
N PHE A 591 -16.56 24.19 0.94
CA PHE A 591 -16.39 25.64 0.95
C PHE A 591 -17.74 26.31 0.69
N ASN A 592 -18.00 27.39 1.40
CA ASN A 592 -19.19 28.21 1.20
C ASN A 592 -18.97 29.19 0.04
N VAL A 593 -20.06 29.75 -0.47
CA VAL A 593 -20.07 30.77 -1.56
C VAL A 593 -19.36 30.26 -2.82
N LEU A 594 -19.85 29.15 -3.38
CA LEU A 594 -19.28 28.50 -4.57
C LEU A 594 -19.09 29.43 -5.76
N SER A 595 -19.99 30.43 -5.95
CA SER A 595 -19.87 31.41 -7.02
C SER A 595 -18.54 32.20 -6.99
N ALA A 596 -18.06 32.56 -5.80
CA ALA A 596 -16.79 33.25 -5.64
C ALA A 596 -15.60 32.32 -5.94
N ILE A 597 -15.68 31.05 -5.52
CA ILE A 597 -14.63 30.04 -5.80
C ILE A 597 -14.56 29.77 -7.30
N ARG A 598 -15.70 29.57 -7.95
CA ARG A 598 -15.79 29.42 -9.39
C ARG A 598 -15.19 30.60 -10.12
N TYR A 599 -15.53 31.83 -9.70
CA TYR A 599 -14.96 33.05 -10.27
C TYR A 599 -13.43 33.08 -10.17
N MET A 600 -12.85 32.66 -9.04
CA MET A 600 -11.38 32.56 -8.87
C MET A 600 -10.77 31.49 -9.77
N ILE A 601 -11.41 30.33 -9.95
CA ILE A 601 -10.96 29.27 -10.87
C ILE A 601 -10.99 29.77 -12.32
N GLU A 602 -11.99 30.56 -12.69
CA GLU A 602 -12.11 31.16 -14.02
C GLU A 602 -11.14 32.32 -14.25
N ASN A 603 -10.62 32.94 -13.17
CA ASN A 603 -9.66 34.03 -13.22
C ASN A 603 -8.40 33.72 -12.42
N PRO A 604 -7.54 32.80 -12.89
CA PRO A 604 -6.41 32.27 -12.14
C PRO A 604 -5.38 33.30 -11.71
N ASP A 605 -5.31 34.46 -12.38
CA ASP A 605 -4.39 35.55 -12.02
C ASP A 605 -4.69 36.14 -10.62
N ILE A 606 -5.86 35.84 -10.07
CA ILE A 606 -6.26 36.26 -8.71
C ILE A 606 -5.33 35.67 -7.64
N VAL A 607 -4.87 34.44 -7.82
CA VAL A 607 -3.97 33.75 -6.86
C VAL A 607 -2.66 34.51 -6.65
N SER A 608 -2.19 35.26 -7.64
CA SER A 608 -0.95 36.05 -7.58
C SER A 608 -1.10 37.43 -6.94
N LYS A 609 -2.31 37.84 -6.57
CA LYS A 609 -2.62 39.16 -5.99
C LYS A 609 -2.52 39.16 -4.47
N SER A 610 -2.34 40.36 -3.90
CA SER A 610 -2.44 40.54 -2.45
C SER A 610 -3.86 40.28 -1.94
N TYR A 611 -4.00 39.82 -0.69
CA TYR A 611 -5.30 39.54 -0.10
C TYR A 611 -6.23 40.76 -0.07
N ASN A 612 -5.70 41.98 0.01
CA ASN A 612 -6.48 43.19 -0.16
C ASN A 612 -7.07 43.33 -1.56
N GLU A 613 -6.29 43.09 -2.59
CA GLU A 613 -6.74 43.12 -3.97
C GLU A 613 -7.75 41.98 -4.25
N ILE A 614 -7.52 40.79 -3.71
CA ILE A 614 -8.47 39.65 -3.81
C ILE A 614 -9.81 40.06 -3.18
N PHE A 615 -9.79 40.68 -2.02
CA PHE A 615 -11.03 41.17 -1.37
C PHE A 615 -11.79 42.15 -2.25
N GLU A 616 -11.10 43.18 -2.79
CA GLU A 616 -11.75 44.18 -3.65
C GLU A 616 -12.41 43.53 -4.89
N ILE A 617 -11.70 42.61 -5.55
CA ILE A 617 -12.21 41.89 -6.72
C ILE A 617 -13.43 41.04 -6.34
N LEU A 618 -13.33 40.23 -5.29
CA LEU A 618 -14.43 39.37 -4.87
C LEU A 618 -15.63 40.15 -4.33
N ARG A 619 -15.40 41.29 -3.65
CA ARG A 619 -16.45 42.18 -3.21
C ARG A 619 -17.27 42.72 -4.41
N ASP A 620 -16.57 43.18 -5.44
CA ASP A 620 -17.24 43.77 -6.61
C ASP A 620 -17.98 42.69 -7.42
N PHE A 621 -17.39 41.50 -7.53
CA PHE A 621 -18.03 40.32 -8.14
C PHE A 621 -19.30 39.91 -7.37
N LEU A 622 -19.19 39.68 -6.05
CA LEU A 622 -20.33 39.24 -5.24
C LEU A 622 -21.48 40.26 -5.24
N LYS A 623 -21.16 41.57 -5.26
CA LYS A 623 -22.18 42.61 -5.40
C LYS A 623 -22.86 42.59 -6.76
N ALA A 624 -22.13 42.33 -7.83
CA ALA A 624 -22.66 42.21 -9.16
C ALA A 624 -23.62 41.01 -9.30
N GLU A 625 -23.31 39.90 -8.62
CA GLU A 625 -24.16 38.70 -8.49
C GLU A 625 -25.36 38.89 -7.54
N GLY A 626 -25.49 40.08 -6.92
CA GLY A 626 -26.63 40.40 -6.05
C GLY A 626 -26.47 39.91 -4.60
N HIS A 627 -25.31 39.45 -4.22
CA HIS A 627 -25.04 39.02 -2.83
C HIS A 627 -24.85 40.20 -1.90
N ASN A 628 -25.37 40.10 -0.68
CA ASN A 628 -25.18 41.11 0.36
C ASN A 628 -24.02 40.73 1.28
N ILE A 629 -22.97 41.54 1.26
CA ILE A 629 -21.82 41.38 2.14
C ILE A 629 -22.11 42.08 3.44
N LEU A 630 -22.16 41.33 4.55
CA LEU A 630 -22.47 41.85 5.89
C LEU A 630 -21.23 42.30 6.64
N ASN A 631 -20.12 41.58 6.49
CA ASN A 631 -18.85 41.89 7.17
C ASN A 631 -17.69 41.30 6.38
N HIS A 632 -16.47 41.73 6.67
CA HIS A 632 -15.24 41.19 6.11
C HIS A 632 -14.07 41.37 7.06
N TYR A 633 -13.05 40.54 6.90
CA TYR A 633 -11.75 40.62 7.57
C TYR A 633 -10.66 40.34 6.54
N VAL A 634 -9.62 41.17 6.53
CA VAL A 634 -8.46 40.99 5.63
C VAL A 634 -7.19 41.10 6.47
N SER A 635 -6.31 40.13 6.33
CA SER A 635 -4.99 40.07 6.92
C SER A 635 -3.91 39.86 5.86
N GLU A 636 -2.65 39.69 6.31
CA GLU A 636 -1.55 39.34 5.41
C GLU A 636 -1.67 37.89 4.86
N ASP A 637 -2.42 37.02 5.55
CA ASP A 637 -2.48 35.58 5.26
C ASP A 637 -3.85 35.11 4.78
N GLU A 638 -4.92 35.89 4.95
CA GLU A 638 -6.28 35.47 4.56
C GLU A 638 -7.26 36.61 4.35
N VAL A 639 -8.30 36.31 3.58
CA VAL A 639 -9.53 37.11 3.45
C VAL A 639 -10.70 36.29 3.95
N ARG A 640 -11.54 36.89 4.81
CA ARG A 640 -12.84 36.34 5.23
C ARG A 640 -13.94 37.28 4.82
N ILE A 641 -14.96 36.78 4.13
CA ILE A 641 -16.11 37.58 3.68
C ILE A 641 -17.36 36.88 4.19
N TYR A 642 -18.19 37.61 4.93
CA TYR A 642 -19.49 37.12 5.41
C TYR A 642 -20.58 37.55 4.46
N VAL A 643 -21.21 36.61 3.79
CA VAL A 643 -22.17 36.82 2.70
C VAL A 643 -23.52 36.30 3.13
N GLN A 644 -24.55 37.12 2.91
CA GLN A 644 -25.93 36.67 3.04
C GLN A 644 -26.38 35.98 1.75
N THR A 645 -26.61 34.68 1.83
CA THR A 645 -27.14 33.86 0.74
C THR A 645 -28.59 33.47 1.01
N GLU A 646 -29.25 32.79 0.07
CA GLU A 646 -30.58 32.23 0.29
C GLU A 646 -30.63 31.19 1.40
N SER A 647 -29.54 30.44 1.58
CA SER A 647 -29.34 29.43 2.64
C SER A 647 -29.05 30.02 4.02
N GLY A 648 -28.69 31.29 4.10
CA GLY A 648 -28.37 31.98 5.36
C GLY A 648 -27.10 32.80 5.30
N LEU A 649 -26.45 32.97 6.45
CA LEU A 649 -25.15 33.64 6.56
C LEU A 649 -24.04 32.61 6.27
N GLU A 650 -23.26 32.86 5.25
CA GLU A 650 -22.13 32.03 4.87
C GLU A 650 -20.81 32.80 5.01
N GLU A 651 -19.75 32.11 5.40
CA GLU A 651 -18.38 32.62 5.49
C GLU A 651 -17.55 32.07 4.33
N LEU A 652 -16.99 32.95 3.50
CA LEU A 652 -15.97 32.62 2.51
C LEU A 652 -14.59 32.90 3.10
N VAL A 653 -13.72 31.90 3.17
CA VAL A 653 -12.33 32.03 3.60
C VAL A 653 -11.42 31.76 2.41
N VAL A 654 -10.62 32.76 2.07
CA VAL A 654 -9.62 32.67 0.97
C VAL A 654 -8.23 32.79 1.59
N ASN A 655 -7.48 31.73 1.52
CA ASN A 655 -6.11 31.65 2.04
C ASN A 655 -5.29 30.63 1.25
N GLU A 656 -4.05 30.42 1.62
CA GLU A 656 -3.17 29.43 0.98
C GLU A 656 -3.75 28.02 0.97
N ASN A 657 -4.46 27.61 2.02
CA ASN A 657 -5.10 26.30 2.10
C ASN A 657 -6.21 26.09 1.06
N LEU A 658 -6.89 27.15 0.62
CA LEU A 658 -7.86 27.07 -0.49
C LEU A 658 -7.11 26.84 -1.82
N PHE A 659 -6.07 27.63 -2.08
CA PHE A 659 -5.33 27.58 -3.35
C PHE A 659 -4.51 26.30 -3.52
N THR A 660 -4.01 25.72 -2.43
CA THR A 660 -3.29 24.43 -2.41
C THR A 660 -4.21 23.22 -2.23
N ASN A 661 -5.53 23.44 -2.22
CA ASN A 661 -6.49 22.34 -2.12
C ASN A 661 -6.51 21.53 -3.42
N PRO A 662 -6.32 20.19 -3.37
CA PRO A 662 -6.29 19.37 -4.58
C PRO A 662 -7.53 19.49 -5.47
N LEU A 663 -8.71 19.68 -4.89
CA LEU A 663 -9.93 19.90 -5.68
C LEU A 663 -9.94 21.27 -6.39
N TYR A 664 -9.38 22.30 -5.75
CA TYR A 664 -9.25 23.60 -6.38
C TYR A 664 -8.25 23.56 -7.55
N GLU A 665 -7.11 22.90 -7.35
CA GLU A 665 -6.09 22.70 -8.39
C GLU A 665 -6.65 21.85 -9.55
N GLU A 666 -7.40 20.78 -9.25
CA GLU A 666 -8.06 19.96 -10.27
C GLU A 666 -9.10 20.75 -11.07
N ALA A 667 -9.93 21.54 -10.38
CA ALA A 667 -10.92 22.40 -11.06
C ALA A 667 -10.25 23.46 -11.95
N LEU A 668 -9.15 24.05 -11.49
CA LEU A 668 -8.36 25.01 -12.25
C LEU A 668 -7.77 24.38 -13.52
N TYR A 669 -7.18 23.19 -13.37
CA TYR A 669 -6.62 22.44 -14.50
C TYR A 669 -7.68 22.10 -15.56
N ILE A 670 -8.86 21.61 -15.12
CA ILE A 670 -9.96 21.30 -16.03
C ILE A 670 -10.49 22.57 -16.70
N SER A 671 -10.63 23.66 -15.95
CA SER A 671 -11.05 24.98 -16.47
C SER A 671 -10.12 25.46 -17.58
N GLN A 672 -8.81 25.35 -17.39
CA GLN A 672 -7.81 25.70 -18.40
C GLN A 672 -7.95 24.86 -19.68
N LYS A 673 -8.14 23.55 -19.54
CA LYS A 673 -8.39 22.66 -20.69
C LYS A 673 -9.64 23.00 -21.50
N ILE A 674 -10.69 23.46 -20.83
CA ILE A 674 -11.91 23.91 -21.51
C ILE A 674 -11.65 25.21 -22.27
N LYS A 675 -10.93 26.16 -21.64
CA LYS A 675 -10.57 27.44 -22.29
C LYS A 675 -9.63 27.27 -23.50
N GLU A 676 -8.69 26.35 -23.46
CA GLU A 676 -7.80 26.03 -24.58
C GLU A 676 -8.57 25.59 -25.85
N ARG A 677 -9.78 25.08 -25.69
CA ARG A 677 -10.69 24.74 -26.80
C ARG A 677 -11.55 25.90 -27.29
N GLY A 678 -11.29 27.10 -26.80
CA GLY A 678 -11.96 28.33 -27.25
C GLY A 678 -13.38 28.51 -26.70
N LEU A 679 -13.71 27.80 -25.62
CA LEU A 679 -15.05 27.84 -25.02
C LEU A 679 -15.00 28.53 -23.66
N ASP A 680 -15.99 29.34 -23.40
CA ASP A 680 -16.16 30.02 -22.12
C ASP A 680 -16.99 29.13 -21.17
N LEU A 681 -16.55 29.02 -19.92
CA LEU A 681 -17.23 28.23 -18.90
C LEU A 681 -18.58 28.83 -18.44
N HIS A 682 -18.94 29.98 -18.96
CA HIS A 682 -20.22 30.62 -18.64
C HIS A 682 -21.40 29.74 -19.03
N SER A 683 -22.29 29.53 -18.06
CA SER A 683 -23.62 28.92 -18.08
C SER A 683 -23.95 27.94 -19.23
N ASP A 684 -23.67 28.32 -20.48
CA ASP A 684 -24.14 27.63 -21.69
C ASP A 684 -23.61 26.18 -21.81
N VAL A 685 -22.38 25.88 -21.37
CA VAL A 685 -21.77 24.54 -21.51
C VAL A 685 -22.29 23.57 -20.44
N ILE A 686 -22.53 24.06 -19.23
CA ILE A 686 -23.17 23.27 -18.18
C ILE A 686 -24.61 23.01 -18.50
N ASP A 687 -25.31 24.02 -19.06
CA ASP A 687 -26.70 23.91 -19.51
C ASP A 687 -26.86 22.88 -20.65
N VAL A 688 -25.90 22.82 -21.59
CA VAL A 688 -25.86 21.79 -22.63
C VAL A 688 -25.68 20.40 -22.01
N LEU A 689 -24.82 20.23 -21.02
CA LEU A 689 -24.66 18.94 -20.32
C LEU A 689 -25.97 18.52 -19.62
N ASP A 690 -26.66 19.47 -18.99
CA ASP A 690 -27.95 19.21 -18.35
C ASP A 690 -29.04 18.84 -19.38
N GLU A 691 -29.03 19.46 -20.56
CA GLU A 691 -29.93 19.10 -21.67
C GLU A 691 -29.64 17.69 -22.19
N VAL A 692 -28.38 17.33 -22.40
CA VAL A 692 -27.93 15.98 -22.80
C VAL A 692 -28.39 14.94 -21.78
N GLU A 693 -28.14 15.17 -20.49
CA GLU A 693 -28.63 14.27 -19.43
C GLU A 693 -30.16 14.15 -19.41
N LYS A 694 -30.86 15.25 -19.57
CA LYS A 694 -32.33 15.26 -19.63
C LYS A 694 -32.88 14.46 -20.82
N ASN A 695 -32.22 14.56 -21.99
CA ASN A 695 -32.57 13.78 -23.18
C ASN A 695 -32.34 12.28 -22.96
N ALA A 696 -31.21 11.90 -22.33
CA ALA A 696 -30.94 10.53 -21.99
C ALA A 696 -31.95 9.95 -20.98
N LYS A 697 -32.35 10.76 -20.00
CA LYS A 697 -33.29 10.37 -18.93
C LYS A 697 -34.75 10.31 -19.43
N LYS A 698 -35.07 10.94 -20.57
CA LYS A 698 -36.44 10.98 -21.11
C LYS A 698 -36.97 9.60 -21.45
N GLY A 699 -38.00 9.16 -20.72
CA GLY A 699 -38.61 7.82 -20.88
C GLY A 699 -37.75 6.68 -20.37
N ALA A 700 -36.67 6.97 -19.63
CA ALA A 700 -35.85 5.99 -18.97
C ALA A 700 -36.18 5.91 -17.48
N TYR A 701 -35.96 4.73 -16.90
CA TYR A 701 -35.99 4.48 -15.46
C TYR A 701 -34.58 4.17 -14.99
N ILE A 702 -34.09 4.96 -14.04
CA ILE A 702 -32.76 4.78 -13.42
C ILE A 702 -32.99 4.35 -11.96
N GLN A 703 -32.42 3.23 -11.59
CA GLN A 703 -32.45 2.70 -10.23
C GLN A 703 -31.04 2.67 -9.68
N ARG A 704 -30.84 3.21 -8.49
CA ARG A 704 -29.61 3.02 -7.69
C ARG A 704 -29.84 1.85 -6.75
N TYR A 705 -28.93 0.86 -6.75
CA TYR A 705 -28.93 -0.22 -5.80
C TYR A 705 -28.15 0.19 -4.56
N LYS A 706 -28.75 0.06 -3.38
CA LYS A 706 -28.08 0.25 -2.09
C LYS A 706 -27.57 -1.05 -1.51
N GLY A 707 -28.22 -2.17 -1.82
CA GLY A 707 -27.84 -3.48 -1.35
C GLY A 707 -28.19 -4.58 -2.34
N LEU A 708 -27.52 -5.72 -2.18
CA LEU A 708 -27.69 -6.94 -2.99
C LEU A 708 -29.10 -7.56 -2.82
N GLY A 709 -29.74 -7.32 -1.66
CA GLY A 709 -31.09 -7.76 -1.39
C GLY A 709 -32.17 -7.12 -2.28
N GLU A 710 -31.84 -6.00 -2.97
CA GLU A 710 -32.71 -5.35 -3.94
C GLU A 710 -32.71 -6.02 -5.32
N MET A 711 -31.73 -6.92 -5.57
CA MET A 711 -31.60 -7.65 -6.81
C MET A 711 -32.37 -8.98 -6.75
N ASN A 712 -33.13 -9.26 -7.80
CA ASN A 712 -33.71 -10.60 -7.95
C ASN A 712 -32.62 -11.61 -8.39
N PRO A 713 -32.89 -12.94 -8.34
CA PRO A 713 -31.90 -13.95 -8.66
C PRO A 713 -31.28 -13.83 -10.07
N GLU A 714 -32.09 -13.44 -11.09
CA GLU A 714 -31.61 -13.29 -12.47
C GLU A 714 -30.67 -12.10 -12.59
N GLN A 715 -31.03 -10.96 -11.99
CA GLN A 715 -30.19 -9.77 -11.99
C GLN A 715 -28.85 -10.02 -11.27
N LEU A 716 -28.88 -10.69 -10.12
CA LEU A 716 -27.69 -11.04 -9.38
C LEU A 716 -26.78 -12.00 -10.15
N TRP A 717 -27.39 -12.96 -10.87
CA TRP A 717 -26.65 -13.84 -11.77
C TRP A 717 -25.98 -13.06 -12.89
N GLU A 718 -26.75 -12.30 -13.68
CA GLU A 718 -26.26 -11.60 -14.86
C GLU A 718 -25.14 -10.59 -14.55
N THR A 719 -25.22 -9.93 -13.40
CA THR A 719 -24.32 -8.81 -13.09
C THR A 719 -23.12 -9.18 -12.22
N THR A 720 -23.32 -10.16 -11.30
CA THR A 720 -22.35 -10.36 -10.19
C THR A 720 -21.85 -11.80 -10.09
N MET A 721 -22.60 -12.79 -10.58
CA MET A 721 -22.25 -14.20 -10.40
C MET A 721 -21.86 -14.91 -11.70
N ASN A 722 -22.37 -14.50 -12.87
CA ASN A 722 -22.01 -15.08 -14.14
C ASN A 722 -20.55 -14.83 -14.49
N PRO A 723 -19.70 -15.87 -14.66
CA PRO A 723 -18.28 -15.70 -14.98
C PRO A 723 -17.98 -14.85 -16.21
N GLU A 724 -18.89 -14.78 -17.18
CA GLU A 724 -18.71 -14.02 -18.42
C GLU A 724 -18.88 -12.50 -18.23
N ASN A 725 -19.72 -12.09 -17.27
CA ASN A 725 -20.14 -10.69 -17.12
C ASN A 725 -19.68 -10.04 -15.81
N ARG A 726 -19.44 -10.86 -14.76
CA ARG A 726 -19.10 -10.39 -13.42
C ARG A 726 -17.74 -9.72 -13.37
N ARG A 727 -17.58 -8.80 -12.45
CA ARG A 727 -16.30 -8.17 -12.10
C ARG A 727 -15.87 -8.63 -10.71
N LEU A 728 -14.67 -9.13 -10.61
CA LEU A 728 -14.05 -9.53 -9.35
C LEU A 728 -12.74 -8.78 -9.16
N LEU A 729 -12.57 -8.18 -7.98
CA LEU A 729 -11.29 -7.62 -7.55
C LEU A 729 -10.54 -8.73 -6.82
N LYS A 730 -9.39 -9.14 -7.34
CA LYS A 730 -8.50 -10.08 -6.66
C LYS A 730 -7.78 -9.36 -5.52
N ILE A 731 -7.68 -10.01 -4.38
CA ILE A 731 -6.95 -9.49 -3.22
C ILE A 731 -5.58 -10.13 -3.21
N ASP A 732 -4.56 -9.28 -3.32
CA ASP A 732 -3.15 -9.65 -3.22
C ASP A 732 -2.49 -8.92 -2.05
N ILE A 733 -1.47 -9.52 -1.44
CA ILE A 733 -0.68 -8.91 -0.38
C ILE A 733 0.65 -8.48 -0.99
N ASN A 734 0.81 -7.18 -1.24
CA ASN A 734 2.06 -6.62 -1.75
C ASN A 734 3.09 -6.44 -0.64
N ASP A 735 2.66 -6.06 0.56
CA ASP A 735 3.47 -5.92 1.78
C ASP A 735 2.68 -6.42 2.99
N ALA A 736 3.04 -7.61 3.48
CA ALA A 736 2.36 -8.23 4.62
C ALA A 736 2.47 -7.39 5.91
N ILE A 737 3.52 -6.60 6.07
CA ILE A 737 3.72 -5.76 7.25
C ILE A 737 2.82 -4.54 7.17
N SER A 738 2.80 -3.85 6.02
CA SER A 738 1.90 -2.72 5.80
C SER A 738 0.44 -3.14 5.97
N ALA A 739 0.07 -4.32 5.45
CA ALA A 739 -1.25 -4.89 5.66
C ALA A 739 -1.53 -5.15 7.15
N SER A 740 -0.55 -5.71 7.88
CA SER A 740 -0.69 -5.95 9.34
C SER A 740 -0.89 -4.65 10.11
N ASP A 741 -0.10 -3.61 9.81
CA ASP A 741 -0.24 -2.30 10.45
C ASP A 741 -1.61 -1.68 10.16
N THR A 742 -2.08 -1.79 8.91
CA THR A 742 -3.40 -1.31 8.48
C THR A 742 -4.53 -2.03 9.24
N PHE A 743 -4.44 -3.36 9.38
CA PHE A 743 -5.43 -4.10 10.17
C PHE A 743 -5.37 -3.73 11.66
N ASN A 744 -4.19 -3.55 12.23
CA ASN A 744 -4.04 -3.05 13.61
C ASN A 744 -4.66 -1.65 13.78
N LEU A 745 -4.40 -0.73 12.85
CA LEU A 745 -4.92 0.64 12.88
C LEU A 745 -6.46 0.65 12.85
N PHE A 746 -7.07 -0.06 11.89
CA PHE A 746 -8.52 -0.01 11.71
C PHE A 746 -9.29 -0.96 12.62
N MET A 747 -8.74 -2.12 12.94
CA MET A 747 -9.43 -3.20 13.62
C MET A 747 -8.91 -3.45 15.04
N GLY A 748 -7.77 -2.88 15.43
CA GLY A 748 -7.17 -3.00 16.76
C GLY A 748 -7.93 -2.28 17.87
N ASP A 749 -7.50 -2.46 19.12
CA ASP A 749 -8.16 -1.87 20.30
C ASP A 749 -7.91 -0.36 20.44
N GLU A 750 -6.77 0.13 19.96
CA GLU A 750 -6.38 1.53 20.05
C GLU A 750 -7.33 2.44 19.25
N VAL A 751 -7.89 3.44 19.92
CA VAL A 751 -8.83 4.39 19.30
C VAL A 751 -8.11 5.62 18.77
N GLU A 752 -7.07 6.08 19.46
CA GLU A 752 -6.38 7.34 19.15
C GLU A 752 -5.66 7.32 17.80
N PRO A 753 -4.87 6.27 17.42
CA PRO A 753 -4.27 6.21 16.10
C PRO A 753 -5.30 6.24 14.97
N ARG A 754 -6.42 5.52 15.15
CA ARG A 754 -7.52 5.50 14.17
C ARG A 754 -8.23 6.85 14.07
N ARG A 755 -8.43 7.55 15.20
CA ARG A 755 -9.00 8.91 15.20
C ARG A 755 -8.07 9.88 14.48
N ASN A 756 -6.77 9.83 14.75
CA ASN A 756 -5.78 10.69 14.10
C ASN A 756 -5.75 10.43 12.59
N TYR A 757 -5.73 9.17 12.17
CA TYR A 757 -5.81 8.79 10.76
C TYR A 757 -7.07 9.37 10.08
N ILE A 758 -8.25 9.25 10.73
CA ILE A 758 -9.50 9.81 10.21
C ILE A 758 -9.41 11.34 10.11
N GLN A 759 -8.78 12.02 11.07
CA GLN A 759 -8.61 13.48 11.05
C GLN A 759 -7.64 13.91 9.95
N ASP A 760 -6.52 13.22 9.80
CA ASP A 760 -5.49 13.53 8.80
C ASP A 760 -6.02 13.32 7.38
N HIS A 761 -6.82 12.27 7.16
CA HIS A 761 -7.42 11.92 5.87
C HIS A 761 -8.88 12.40 5.70
N ALA A 762 -9.38 13.25 6.59
CA ALA A 762 -10.77 13.74 6.49
C ALA A 762 -11.05 14.48 5.17
N LYS A 763 -10.02 15.07 4.58
CA LYS A 763 -10.11 15.78 3.28
C LYS A 763 -10.19 14.83 2.08
N ASP A 764 -9.75 13.58 2.23
CA ASP A 764 -9.68 12.58 1.14
C ASP A 764 -10.97 11.79 0.97
N VAL A 765 -11.91 11.93 1.92
CA VAL A 765 -13.17 11.21 1.91
C VAL A 765 -14.05 11.69 0.74
N LYS A 766 -14.27 10.81 -0.23
CA LYS A 766 -15.10 11.09 -1.43
C LYS A 766 -16.59 10.83 -1.22
N HIS A 767 -16.95 9.93 -0.31
CA HIS A 767 -18.35 9.57 -0.03
C HIS A 767 -18.56 9.45 1.48
N LEU A 768 -19.26 10.43 2.05
CA LEU A 768 -19.81 10.32 3.40
C LEU A 768 -21.29 9.96 3.26
N ASP A 769 -21.68 8.82 3.82
CA ASP A 769 -23.08 8.43 3.94
C ASP A 769 -23.63 9.11 5.23
N ILE A 770 -24.02 10.38 5.09
CA ILE A 770 -24.61 11.18 6.17
C ILE A 770 -26.11 11.29 5.93
#